data_26c07a9e0aa582c46e062c7d74ed6812
#
_entry.id   26c07a9e0aa582c46e062c7d74ed6812
#
_cell.length_a   1.000
_cell.length_b   1.000
_cell.length_c   1.000
_cell.angle_alpha   90.00
_cell.angle_beta   90.00
_cell.angle_gamma   90.00
#
_symmetry.space_group_name_H-M   'P 1'
#
loop_
_entity.id
_entity.type
_entity.pdbx_description
1 polymer ?
#
loop_
_entity_poly.entity_id
_entity_poly.type
_entity_poly.pdbx_seq_one_letter_code
_entity_poly.pdbx_strand_id
1 'polypeptide(L)'
;MAKEQNLTAEQVIDMASHYMNQEHLALVKKAYEFARDSHKEQFRKSGEPYIIHPIQVAGILVELKMDPSTVASGFLHDVVEDTPVTLADLEEVFGSEVAMLVDGVTKLGKIKYKSHEEQQAENHRKMFIAMAQDIRVILIKLADRLHNMRTLKHLPVEKQRRIANETLEIFAPLAHRLGISRVKWELEDTALRYLNPQQYYRIVHLMKQKRDARERYLHDVIDGVNENLDELNIQADISGRPKHIYSIYRKMSEQNKQFNEIYDLLAVRIVVSSIKDCYAVLGIIHTRWKPMPGCFKDYIAMPKSNMYQSIHTTVIGPQGEPLEVQIRTHEMHQIAEYGVAAHWAYKEGKVVNSKTSFDNKLTWFREILEYQNESDNAEEFMESLKLDLFSDVVYVFTPKGDVYELPNGSVPLDFAYRVHTEIGNKTIGAKINGKIVTLDYKLKTGDIIDILTSKHSYGPSRDWLKLVQTSQARNKIKQFFKRQAKEENVEKGRDLVEKEIRQLGFEPKKIMAAENLRKLADKLNFSHEDDLFAAVGYNGITALQVANRLTEKLRKERELEAETEKLLTQSENKPSNSDANNEKLKIKHNAGVVVQGVGNLLIRLSRCCNPVPGDDIVGYITKGRGISIHRQDCPNVQAIEPERLIEVDWEDADSQAKNDYNVDIEIYGYNRNGLLNDILQVINSLTSNINGVNAKVDNNKMATLVVTLQIHNINHLQRVVDKIKQIPDVYTVRRLMN
;
A
#
# COMPACT_ATOMS: atom_id res chain seq x y z
N MET A 1 -2.92 9.02 37.64
CA MET A 1 -2.17 9.61 36.53
C MET A 1 -1.74 10.98 36.97
N ALA A 2 -0.44 11.21 37.13
CA ALA A 2 0.12 12.54 37.31
C ALA A 2 -0.28 13.35 36.05
N LYS A 3 -0.64 14.62 36.21
CA LYS A 3 -0.72 15.56 35.09
C LYS A 3 0.69 15.54 34.46
N GLU A 4 0.83 14.98 33.27
CA GLU A 4 2.04 15.17 32.49
C GLU A 4 2.19 16.67 32.29
N GLN A 5 3.15 17.29 32.97
CA GLN A 5 3.54 18.66 32.71
C GLN A 5 4.21 18.68 31.34
N ASN A 6 3.72 19.52 30.42
CA ASN A 6 4.37 19.72 29.14
C ASN A 6 5.82 20.16 29.39
N LEU A 7 6.76 19.51 28.72
CA LEU A 7 8.17 19.92 28.74
C LEU A 7 8.31 21.32 28.18
N THR A 8 9.18 22.13 28.79
CA THR A 8 9.60 23.40 28.21
C THR A 8 10.77 23.17 27.24
N ALA A 9 11.03 24.14 26.36
CA ALA A 9 12.15 24.03 25.43
C ALA A 9 13.50 23.96 26.17
N GLU A 10 13.63 24.70 27.27
CA GLU A 10 14.82 24.70 28.13
C GLU A 10 15.06 23.32 28.73
N GLN A 11 13.99 22.65 29.19
CA GLN A 11 14.09 21.28 29.74
C GLN A 11 14.52 20.29 28.64
N VAL A 12 13.97 20.41 27.40
CA VAL A 12 14.38 19.54 26.30
C VAL A 12 15.85 19.73 25.94
N ILE A 13 16.32 20.98 25.87
CA ILE A 13 17.71 21.31 25.59
C ILE A 13 18.62 20.84 26.73
N ASP A 14 18.21 20.97 28.00
CA ASP A 14 18.94 20.48 29.15
C ASP A 14 19.08 18.95 29.11
N MET A 15 17.98 18.23 28.82
CA MET A 15 18.02 16.77 28.61
C MET A 15 18.97 16.37 27.48
N ALA A 16 18.99 17.11 26.38
CA ALA A 16 19.88 16.87 25.24
C ALA A 16 21.36 17.11 25.64
N SER A 17 21.65 18.08 26.53
CA SER A 17 23.00 18.42 26.98
C SER A 17 23.73 17.26 27.68
N HIS A 18 22.99 16.27 28.22
CA HIS A 18 23.57 15.11 28.89
C HIS A 18 24.31 14.13 27.94
N TYR A 19 24.05 14.24 26.62
CA TYR A 19 24.65 13.32 25.63
C TYR A 19 25.11 14.02 24.33
N MET A 20 24.76 15.28 24.08
CA MET A 20 25.16 16.07 22.93
C MET A 20 26.29 17.06 23.25
N ASN A 21 27.17 17.32 22.32
CA ASN A 21 28.21 18.35 22.45
C ASN A 21 27.62 19.77 22.19
N GLN A 22 28.41 20.83 22.41
CA GLN A 22 27.98 22.22 22.28
C GLN A 22 27.54 22.61 20.86
N GLU A 23 28.19 22.08 19.84
CA GLU A 23 27.87 22.34 18.45
C GLU A 23 26.50 21.73 18.07
N HIS A 24 26.25 20.49 18.53
CA HIS A 24 24.98 19.79 18.38
C HIS A 24 23.84 20.52 19.09
N LEU A 25 24.08 21.00 20.31
CA LEU A 25 23.11 21.80 21.05
C LEU A 25 22.77 23.13 20.37
N ALA A 26 23.77 23.75 19.71
CA ALA A 26 23.53 24.98 18.94
C ALA A 26 22.57 24.72 17.76
N LEU A 27 22.70 23.59 17.05
CA LEU A 27 21.79 23.21 15.97
C LEU A 27 20.36 23.01 16.52
N VAL A 28 20.21 22.26 17.61
CA VAL A 28 18.90 21.99 18.25
C VAL A 28 18.23 23.28 18.71
N LYS A 29 18.99 24.19 19.33
CA LYS A 29 18.50 25.50 19.78
C LYS A 29 18.08 26.39 18.59
N LYS A 30 18.87 26.44 17.53
CA LYS A 30 18.54 27.15 16.29
C LYS A 30 17.24 26.62 15.67
N ALA A 31 17.03 25.30 15.64
CA ALA A 31 15.81 24.69 15.14
C ALA A 31 14.59 25.05 15.97
N TYR A 32 14.71 25.07 17.29
CA TYR A 32 13.65 25.54 18.19
C TYR A 32 13.28 27.01 17.93
N GLU A 33 14.28 27.89 17.87
CA GLU A 33 14.05 29.33 17.65
C GLU A 33 13.34 29.57 16.31
N PHE A 34 13.79 28.89 15.27
CA PHE A 34 13.19 28.96 13.94
C PHE A 34 11.73 28.45 13.93
N ALA A 35 11.46 27.29 14.54
CA ALA A 35 10.11 26.75 14.65
C ALA A 35 9.18 27.66 15.46
N ARG A 36 9.67 28.23 16.58
CA ARG A 36 8.93 29.17 17.42
C ARG A 36 8.50 30.41 16.62
N ASP A 37 9.42 30.97 15.85
CA ASP A 37 9.17 32.20 15.09
C ASP A 37 8.25 31.92 13.88
N SER A 38 8.36 30.75 13.26
CA SER A 38 7.49 30.31 12.17
C SER A 38 6.04 30.05 12.62
N HIS A 39 5.82 29.54 13.83
CA HIS A 39 4.49 29.21 14.39
C HIS A 39 3.94 30.26 15.37
N LYS A 40 4.50 31.47 15.40
CA LYS A 40 4.22 32.49 16.43
C LYS A 40 2.73 32.86 16.58
N GLU A 41 1.98 32.86 15.48
CA GLU A 41 0.55 33.24 15.46
C GLU A 41 -0.41 32.04 15.42
N GLN A 42 0.11 30.82 15.51
CA GLN A 42 -0.68 29.62 15.39
C GLN A 42 -1.05 29.04 16.76
N PHE A 43 -2.29 28.54 16.85
CA PHE A 43 -2.82 27.90 18.06
C PHE A 43 -3.42 26.52 17.70
N ARG A 44 -3.26 25.58 18.64
CA ARG A 44 -3.91 24.27 18.56
C ARG A 44 -5.42 24.38 18.87
N LYS A 45 -6.17 23.31 18.56
CA LYS A 45 -7.59 23.21 18.94
C LYS A 45 -7.81 23.19 20.45
N SER A 46 -6.79 22.93 21.25
CA SER A 46 -6.79 23.07 22.71
C SER A 46 -6.76 24.54 23.19
N GLY A 47 -6.47 25.50 22.29
CA GLY A 47 -6.21 26.92 22.62
C GLY A 47 -4.77 27.21 23.01
N GLU A 48 -3.90 26.20 23.09
CA GLU A 48 -2.48 26.37 23.41
C GLU A 48 -1.67 26.81 22.19
N PRO A 49 -0.54 27.58 22.35
CA PRO A 49 0.36 27.92 21.27
C PRO A 49 0.85 26.66 20.52
N TYR A 50 0.90 26.74 19.19
CA TYR A 50 1.24 25.57 18.34
C TYR A 50 2.63 25.01 18.67
N ILE A 51 3.60 25.87 19.01
CA ILE A 51 4.99 25.52 19.30
C ILE A 51 5.13 24.46 20.41
N ILE A 52 4.15 24.32 21.31
CA ILE A 52 4.14 23.28 22.36
C ILE A 52 4.25 21.89 21.73
N HIS A 53 3.62 21.67 20.57
CA HIS A 53 3.68 20.38 19.89
C HIS A 53 5.09 20.00 19.42
N PRO A 54 5.79 20.81 18.63
CA PRO A 54 7.18 20.55 18.26
C PRO A 54 8.11 20.34 19.46
N ILE A 55 7.91 21.11 20.54
CA ILE A 55 8.69 20.94 21.78
C ILE A 55 8.50 19.52 22.36
N GLN A 56 7.24 19.03 22.45
CA GLN A 56 6.97 17.70 22.98
C GLN A 56 7.50 16.61 22.05
N VAL A 57 7.37 16.77 20.72
CA VAL A 57 7.93 15.84 19.74
C VAL A 57 9.45 15.74 19.86
N ALA A 58 10.14 16.88 19.92
CA ALA A 58 11.59 16.92 20.15
C ALA A 58 11.96 16.31 21.52
N GLY A 59 11.15 16.55 22.56
CA GLY A 59 11.34 15.94 23.89
C GLY A 59 11.29 14.41 23.85
N ILE A 60 10.33 13.83 23.13
CA ILE A 60 10.25 12.38 22.92
C ILE A 60 11.48 11.85 22.19
N LEU A 61 11.98 12.58 21.17
CA LEU A 61 13.18 12.18 20.43
C LEU A 61 14.45 12.27 21.29
N VAL A 62 14.54 13.27 22.17
CA VAL A 62 15.63 13.39 23.15
C VAL A 62 15.57 12.26 24.19
N GLU A 63 14.38 11.88 24.66
CA GLU A 63 14.21 10.70 25.53
C GLU A 63 14.68 9.40 24.85
N LEU A 64 14.51 9.29 23.55
CA LEU A 64 15.01 8.20 22.72
C LEU A 64 16.52 8.32 22.40
N LYS A 65 17.19 9.36 22.88
CA LYS A 65 18.61 9.67 22.66
C LYS A 65 18.99 9.76 21.17
N MET A 66 18.14 10.43 20.39
CA MET A 66 18.37 10.60 18.95
C MET A 66 19.45 11.63 18.65
N ASP A 67 20.03 11.53 17.45
CA ASP A 67 21.04 12.45 16.92
C ASP A 67 20.52 13.89 16.76
N PRO A 68 21.41 14.89 16.70
CA PRO A 68 21.02 16.30 16.63
C PRO A 68 20.15 16.66 15.43
N SER A 69 20.43 16.09 14.24
CA SER A 69 19.63 16.33 13.02
C SER A 69 18.21 15.81 13.17
N THR A 70 18.01 14.66 13.80
CA THR A 70 16.70 14.08 14.08
C THR A 70 15.92 14.94 15.08
N VAL A 71 16.55 15.40 16.17
CA VAL A 71 15.91 16.27 17.16
C VAL A 71 15.56 17.62 16.57
N ALA A 72 16.45 18.23 15.77
CA ALA A 72 16.18 19.47 15.02
C ALA A 72 15.00 19.29 14.08
N SER A 73 14.94 18.17 13.32
CA SER A 73 13.81 17.85 12.45
C SER A 73 12.52 17.65 13.24
N GLY A 74 12.58 17.16 14.49
CA GLY A 74 11.43 17.08 15.38
C GLY A 74 10.84 18.45 15.74
N PHE A 75 11.65 19.50 15.90
CA PHE A 75 11.18 20.87 16.03
C PHE A 75 10.59 21.43 14.74
N LEU A 76 11.12 21.04 13.57
CA LEU A 76 10.83 21.63 12.26
C LEU A 76 9.78 20.85 11.45
N HIS A 77 9.30 19.69 11.92
CA HIS A 77 8.54 18.73 11.11
C HIS A 77 7.23 19.25 10.49
N ASP A 78 6.57 20.20 11.15
CA ASP A 78 5.33 20.82 10.68
C ASP A 78 5.55 22.18 10.02
N VAL A 79 6.78 22.75 10.04
CA VAL A 79 7.06 24.10 9.53
C VAL A 79 6.73 24.21 8.04
N VAL A 80 7.11 23.23 7.22
CA VAL A 80 6.83 23.22 5.78
C VAL A 80 5.36 22.95 5.46
N GLU A 81 4.65 22.18 6.33
CA GLU A 81 3.24 21.85 6.12
C GLU A 81 2.32 23.03 6.49
N ASP A 82 2.60 23.72 7.59
CA ASP A 82 1.68 24.65 8.23
C ASP A 82 2.11 26.13 8.12
N THR A 83 3.28 26.41 7.51
CA THR A 83 3.80 27.80 7.35
C THR A 83 4.21 28.07 5.90
N PRO A 84 4.51 29.32 5.50
CA PRO A 84 5.00 29.65 4.16
C PRO A 84 6.43 29.18 3.86
N VAL A 85 7.17 28.67 4.84
CA VAL A 85 8.56 28.21 4.70
C VAL A 85 8.63 27.03 3.75
N THR A 86 9.59 27.06 2.82
CA THR A 86 9.82 25.99 1.85
C THR A 86 10.93 25.02 2.29
N LEU A 87 11.01 23.85 1.65
CA LEU A 87 12.13 22.92 1.87
C LEU A 87 13.48 23.52 1.49
N ALA A 88 13.53 24.38 0.47
CA ALA A 88 14.74 25.07 0.05
C ALA A 88 15.25 26.04 1.13
N ASP A 89 14.34 26.77 1.80
CA ASP A 89 14.69 27.63 2.93
C ASP A 89 15.26 26.82 4.11
N LEU A 90 14.70 25.63 4.38
CA LEU A 90 15.23 24.75 5.42
C LEU A 90 16.61 24.18 5.03
N GLU A 91 16.81 23.82 3.78
CA GLU A 91 18.09 23.31 3.29
C GLU A 91 19.20 24.36 3.39
N GLU A 92 18.90 25.63 3.05
CA GLU A 92 19.84 26.75 3.19
C GLU A 92 20.23 26.99 4.65
N VAL A 93 19.27 26.89 5.59
CA VAL A 93 19.49 27.23 7.01
C VAL A 93 20.06 26.07 7.82
N PHE A 94 19.63 24.81 7.56
CA PHE A 94 19.90 23.63 8.39
C PHE A 94 20.64 22.52 7.65
N GLY A 95 20.86 22.66 6.34
CA GLY A 95 21.50 21.66 5.50
C GLY A 95 20.57 20.59 4.94
N SER A 96 21.08 19.83 3.95
CA SER A 96 20.31 18.85 3.19
C SER A 96 19.78 17.68 4.04
N GLU A 97 20.52 17.30 5.10
CA GLU A 97 20.10 16.19 5.97
C GLU A 97 18.82 16.51 6.73
N VAL A 98 18.72 17.66 7.38
CA VAL A 98 17.51 18.10 8.10
C VAL A 98 16.35 18.32 7.11
N ALA A 99 16.61 18.93 5.97
CA ALA A 99 15.59 19.16 4.93
C ALA A 99 15.01 17.84 4.41
N MET A 100 15.85 16.83 4.16
CA MET A 100 15.43 15.49 3.73
C MET A 100 14.55 14.79 4.79
N LEU A 101 14.94 14.87 6.07
CA LEU A 101 14.15 14.29 7.15
C LEU A 101 12.78 14.96 7.27
N VAL A 102 12.72 16.30 7.16
CA VAL A 102 11.45 17.05 7.21
C VAL A 102 10.58 16.72 6.00
N ASP A 103 11.14 16.65 4.77
CA ASP A 103 10.36 16.23 3.59
C ASP A 103 9.77 14.82 3.75
N GLY A 104 10.54 13.90 4.32
CA GLY A 104 10.08 12.54 4.56
C GLY A 104 8.87 12.44 5.49
N VAL A 105 8.73 13.34 6.46
CA VAL A 105 7.58 13.38 7.39
C VAL A 105 6.44 14.26 6.90
N THR A 106 6.68 15.16 5.92
CA THR A 106 5.68 16.08 5.38
C THR A 106 4.70 15.32 4.47
N LYS A 107 3.41 15.59 4.62
CA LYS A 107 2.35 15.00 3.79
C LYS A 107 2.45 15.49 2.34
N LEU A 108 1.95 14.67 1.41
CA LEU A 108 1.80 15.07 0.01
C LEU A 108 0.82 16.25 -0.07
N GLY A 109 1.33 17.43 -0.46
CA GLY A 109 0.51 18.64 -0.63
C GLY A 109 -0.31 18.60 -1.92
N LYS A 110 -1.43 19.33 -1.95
CA LYS A 110 -2.23 19.85 -3.08
C LYS A 110 -2.46 18.97 -4.34
N ILE A 111 -2.25 17.67 -4.32
CA ILE A 111 -2.68 16.77 -5.39
C ILE A 111 -4.17 16.51 -5.21
N LYS A 112 -4.96 16.64 -6.29
CA LYS A 112 -6.40 16.29 -6.26
C LYS A 112 -6.54 14.77 -6.31
N TYR A 113 -6.94 14.18 -5.20
CA TYR A 113 -7.25 12.75 -5.10
C TYR A 113 -8.75 12.52 -5.34
N LYS A 114 -9.10 11.32 -5.82
CA LYS A 114 -10.51 10.94 -6.06
C LYS A 114 -11.27 10.69 -4.76
N SER A 115 -10.56 10.22 -3.71
CA SER A 115 -11.14 9.97 -2.40
C SER A 115 -10.15 10.32 -1.27
N HIS A 116 -10.68 10.47 -0.05
CA HIS A 116 -9.86 10.66 1.16
C HIS A 116 -9.01 9.41 1.48
N GLU A 117 -9.52 8.22 1.15
CA GLU A 117 -8.83 6.93 1.35
C GLU A 117 -7.61 6.83 0.44
N GLU A 118 -7.75 7.21 -0.85
CA GLU A 118 -6.63 7.27 -1.79
C GLU A 118 -5.54 8.25 -1.32
N GLN A 119 -5.94 9.44 -0.85
CA GLN A 119 -5.01 10.41 -0.28
C GLN A 119 -4.26 9.84 0.93
N GLN A 120 -4.94 9.13 1.82
CA GLN A 120 -4.34 8.56 3.01
C GLN A 120 -3.38 7.41 2.63
N ALA A 121 -3.74 6.58 1.68
CA ALA A 121 -2.88 5.50 1.18
C ALA A 121 -1.59 6.05 0.53
N GLU A 122 -1.68 7.12 -0.28
CA GLU A 122 -0.51 7.76 -0.88
C GLU A 122 0.38 8.48 0.15
N ASN A 123 -0.20 9.10 1.18
CA ASN A 123 0.58 9.68 2.28
C ASN A 123 1.35 8.59 3.05
N HIS A 124 0.72 7.45 3.32
CA HIS A 124 1.39 6.31 3.94
C HIS A 124 2.48 5.75 3.03
N ARG A 125 2.21 5.61 1.73
CA ARG A 125 3.21 5.14 0.75
C ARG A 125 4.44 6.05 0.73
N LYS A 126 4.27 7.38 0.64
CA LYS A 126 5.38 8.34 0.72
C LYS A 126 6.19 8.14 2.01
N MET A 127 5.49 8.05 3.14
CA MET A 127 6.13 7.85 4.45
C MET A 127 6.96 6.56 4.49
N PHE A 128 6.43 5.44 3.98
CA PHE A 128 7.16 4.17 3.97
C PHE A 128 8.36 4.19 3.03
N ILE A 129 8.26 4.86 1.89
CA ILE A 129 9.38 5.04 0.95
C ILE A 129 10.48 5.90 1.58
N ALA A 130 10.13 7.02 2.19
CA ALA A 130 11.08 7.88 2.90
C ALA A 130 11.74 7.14 4.08
N MET A 131 10.97 6.34 4.83
CA MET A 131 11.47 5.48 5.90
C MET A 131 12.48 4.43 5.39
N ALA A 132 12.26 3.89 4.19
CA ALA A 132 13.18 2.92 3.59
C ALA A 132 14.49 3.57 3.14
N GLN A 133 14.50 4.87 2.90
CA GLN A 133 15.70 5.66 2.64
C GLN A 133 16.41 6.05 3.93
N ASP A 134 15.66 6.54 4.93
CA ASP A 134 16.19 6.89 6.25
C ASP A 134 15.18 6.57 7.37
N ILE A 135 15.57 5.65 8.25
CA ILE A 135 14.72 5.18 9.35
C ILE A 135 14.35 6.27 10.35
N ARG A 136 15.12 7.37 10.43
CA ARG A 136 14.85 8.49 11.34
C ARG A 136 13.51 9.16 11.03
N VAL A 137 13.08 9.13 9.77
CA VAL A 137 11.76 9.64 9.34
C VAL A 137 10.62 8.99 10.14
N ILE A 138 10.65 7.66 10.31
CA ILE A 138 9.60 7.00 11.08
C ILE A 138 9.70 7.28 12.58
N LEU A 139 10.91 7.48 13.11
CA LEU A 139 11.09 7.83 14.52
C LEU A 139 10.47 9.20 14.83
N ILE A 140 10.68 10.19 13.97
CA ILE A 140 10.03 11.50 14.06
C ILE A 140 8.52 11.34 13.97
N LYS A 141 8.04 10.53 13.01
CA LYS A 141 6.59 10.31 12.82
C LYS A 141 5.94 9.55 13.98
N LEU A 142 6.64 8.63 14.61
CA LEU A 142 6.17 7.96 15.84
C LEU A 142 6.11 8.92 17.03
N ALA A 143 7.07 9.84 17.16
CA ALA A 143 7.06 10.87 18.21
C ALA A 143 5.91 11.87 18.00
N ASP A 144 5.68 12.32 16.75
CA ASP A 144 4.52 13.14 16.35
C ASP A 144 3.22 12.41 16.69
N ARG A 145 3.06 11.15 16.26
CA ARG A 145 1.87 10.35 16.53
C ARG A 145 1.62 10.17 18.01
N LEU A 146 2.66 9.90 18.80
CA LEU A 146 2.56 9.71 20.24
C LEU A 146 2.02 10.98 20.91
N HIS A 147 2.59 12.15 20.60
CA HIS A 147 2.09 13.40 21.16
C HIS A 147 0.67 13.73 20.69
N ASN A 148 0.33 13.46 19.42
CA ASN A 148 -1.03 13.61 18.93
C ASN A 148 -2.03 12.70 19.66
N MET A 149 -1.63 11.48 20.02
CA MET A 149 -2.44 10.58 20.83
C MET A 149 -2.65 11.08 22.26
N ARG A 150 -1.63 11.67 22.90
CA ARG A 150 -1.73 12.28 24.24
C ARG A 150 -2.72 13.45 24.27
N THR A 151 -2.82 14.23 23.17
CA THR A 151 -3.69 15.41 23.04
C THR A 151 -5.01 15.12 22.32
N LEU A 152 -5.34 13.88 21.99
CA LEU A 152 -6.45 13.45 21.15
C LEU A 152 -7.84 13.86 21.69
N LYS A 153 -7.96 14.09 23.01
CA LYS A 153 -9.20 14.50 23.70
C LYS A 153 -9.82 15.80 23.18
N HIS A 154 -9.04 16.65 22.52
CA HIS A 154 -9.51 17.95 21.99
C HIS A 154 -10.12 17.85 20.58
N LEU A 155 -10.17 16.67 19.98
CA LEU A 155 -10.76 16.43 18.68
C LEU A 155 -12.20 15.87 18.79
N PRO A 156 -13.03 16.00 17.73
CA PRO A 156 -14.34 15.34 17.66
C PRO A 156 -14.22 13.81 17.75
N VAL A 157 -15.23 13.14 18.34
CA VAL A 157 -15.22 11.70 18.63
C VAL A 157 -14.92 10.84 17.39
N GLU A 158 -15.48 11.18 16.24
CA GLU A 158 -15.22 10.44 14.98
C GLU A 158 -13.75 10.51 14.57
N LYS A 159 -13.13 11.70 14.68
CA LYS A 159 -11.70 11.87 14.42
C LYS A 159 -10.84 11.14 15.45
N GLN A 160 -11.25 11.15 16.74
CA GLN A 160 -10.56 10.39 17.79
C GLN A 160 -10.52 8.90 17.44
N ARG A 161 -11.66 8.30 17.08
CA ARG A 161 -11.75 6.88 16.71
C ARG A 161 -10.92 6.54 15.48
N ARG A 162 -11.00 7.37 14.44
CA ARG A 162 -10.22 7.16 13.21
C ARG A 162 -8.71 7.17 13.47
N ILE A 163 -8.21 8.19 14.20
CA ILE A 163 -6.79 8.31 14.52
C ILE A 163 -6.34 7.18 15.44
N ALA A 164 -7.17 6.77 16.42
CA ALA A 164 -6.88 5.67 17.31
C ALA A 164 -6.81 4.33 16.55
N ASN A 165 -7.71 4.09 15.60
CA ASN A 165 -7.69 2.89 14.76
C ASN A 165 -6.44 2.84 13.87
N GLU A 166 -6.14 3.92 13.15
CA GLU A 166 -4.92 4.06 12.35
C GLU A 166 -3.65 3.82 13.20
N THR A 167 -3.66 4.31 14.44
CA THR A 167 -2.55 4.11 15.37
C THR A 167 -2.36 2.64 15.73
N LEU A 168 -3.43 1.89 16.00
CA LEU A 168 -3.36 0.45 16.26
C LEU A 168 -3.00 -0.37 15.03
N GLU A 169 -3.51 0.02 13.86
CA GLU A 169 -3.30 -0.71 12.62
C GLU A 169 -1.94 -0.46 11.97
N ILE A 170 -1.30 0.69 12.19
CA ILE A 170 -0.08 1.06 11.48
C ILE A 170 1.05 1.40 12.44
N PHE A 171 0.86 2.40 13.32
CA PHE A 171 1.97 2.97 14.09
C PHE A 171 2.43 2.11 15.27
N ALA A 172 1.53 1.46 16.00
CA ALA A 172 1.90 0.58 17.10
C ALA A 172 2.65 -0.68 16.62
N PRO A 173 2.25 -1.37 15.54
CA PRO A 173 3.03 -2.44 14.94
C PRO A 173 4.39 -1.97 14.38
N LEU A 174 4.47 -0.78 13.78
CA LEU A 174 5.76 -0.21 13.36
C LEU A 174 6.70 -0.01 14.55
N ALA A 175 6.20 0.60 15.63
CA ALA A 175 6.97 0.76 16.86
C ALA A 175 7.42 -0.60 17.44
N HIS A 176 6.56 -1.64 17.32
CA HIS A 176 6.91 -3.00 17.71
C HIS A 176 8.05 -3.57 16.86
N ARG A 177 7.97 -3.43 15.54
CA ARG A 177 8.98 -3.95 14.62
C ARG A 177 10.32 -3.25 14.77
N LEU A 178 10.30 -1.97 15.10
CA LEU A 178 11.49 -1.19 15.43
C LEU A 178 12.02 -1.45 16.85
N GLY A 179 11.31 -2.26 17.65
CA GLY A 179 11.70 -2.60 19.01
C GLY A 179 11.48 -1.49 20.04
N ILE A 180 10.83 -0.36 19.67
CA ILE A 180 10.61 0.79 20.56
C ILE A 180 9.41 0.49 21.47
N SER A 181 9.65 -0.36 22.46
CA SER A 181 8.60 -0.91 23.30
C SER A 181 7.83 0.18 24.06
N ARG A 182 8.52 1.22 24.55
CA ARG A 182 7.91 2.31 25.31
C ARG A 182 6.85 3.05 24.49
N VAL A 183 7.19 3.45 23.27
CA VAL A 183 6.26 4.13 22.35
C VAL A 183 5.09 3.21 21.94
N LYS A 184 5.40 1.95 21.61
CA LYS A 184 4.38 0.95 21.25
C LYS A 184 3.30 0.86 22.34
N TRP A 185 3.70 0.63 23.58
CA TRP A 185 2.73 0.38 24.65
C TRP A 185 1.86 1.59 24.95
N GLU A 186 2.43 2.78 24.92
CA GLU A 186 1.68 4.00 25.15
C GLU A 186 0.68 4.27 24.00
N LEU A 187 1.08 4.01 22.73
CA LEU A 187 0.20 4.09 21.60
C LEU A 187 -0.96 3.10 21.70
N GLU A 188 -0.68 1.83 22.03
CA GLU A 188 -1.67 0.77 22.19
C GLU A 188 -2.67 1.08 23.31
N ASP A 189 -2.19 1.44 24.50
CA ASP A 189 -3.03 1.72 25.67
C ASP A 189 -3.90 2.96 25.44
N THR A 190 -3.33 4.01 24.82
CA THR A 190 -4.07 5.24 24.52
C THR A 190 -5.11 4.98 23.42
N ALA A 191 -4.77 4.23 22.39
CA ALA A 191 -5.71 3.88 21.31
C ALA A 191 -6.90 3.06 21.86
N LEU A 192 -6.65 2.04 22.71
CA LEU A 192 -7.72 1.27 23.33
C LEU A 192 -8.66 2.16 24.15
N ARG A 193 -8.13 3.14 24.87
CA ARG A 193 -8.92 4.08 25.66
C ARG A 193 -9.94 4.84 24.83
N TYR A 194 -9.64 5.18 23.56
CA TYR A 194 -10.56 5.87 22.65
C TYR A 194 -11.46 4.93 21.86
N LEU A 195 -10.98 3.72 21.50
CA LEU A 195 -11.74 2.75 20.74
C LEU A 195 -12.72 1.97 21.59
N ASN A 196 -12.29 1.52 22.78
CA ASN A 196 -13.11 0.76 23.73
C ASN A 196 -12.92 1.24 25.16
N PRO A 197 -13.43 2.43 25.53
CA PRO A 197 -13.25 3.02 26.83
C PRO A 197 -13.82 2.14 27.96
N GLN A 198 -14.90 1.42 27.73
CA GLN A 198 -15.50 0.55 28.74
C GLN A 198 -14.52 -0.56 29.18
N GLN A 199 -13.92 -1.26 28.23
CA GLN A 199 -12.94 -2.32 28.54
C GLN A 199 -11.65 -1.75 29.13
N TYR A 200 -11.18 -0.61 28.61
CA TYR A 200 -10.01 0.08 29.16
C TYR A 200 -10.20 0.38 30.64
N TYR A 201 -11.27 1.09 31.02
CA TYR A 201 -11.49 1.46 32.42
C TYR A 201 -11.85 0.27 33.29
N ARG A 202 -12.51 -0.78 32.76
CA ARG A 202 -12.74 -2.05 33.46
C ARG A 202 -11.41 -2.69 33.86
N ILE A 203 -10.46 -2.81 32.93
CA ILE A 203 -9.13 -3.39 33.22
C ILE A 203 -8.38 -2.52 34.22
N VAL A 204 -8.39 -1.18 34.06
CA VAL A 204 -7.77 -0.25 35.02
C VAL A 204 -8.32 -0.46 36.43
N HIS A 205 -9.64 -0.61 36.56
CA HIS A 205 -10.28 -0.84 37.86
C HIS A 205 -9.84 -2.18 38.49
N LEU A 206 -9.85 -3.26 37.70
CA LEU A 206 -9.41 -4.59 38.16
C LEU A 206 -7.91 -4.59 38.57
N MET A 207 -7.10 -3.84 37.82
CA MET A 207 -5.67 -3.66 38.18
C MET A 207 -5.48 -2.86 39.47
N LYS A 208 -6.32 -1.87 39.74
CA LYS A 208 -6.24 -1.09 41.00
C LYS A 208 -6.64 -1.91 42.22
N GLN A 209 -7.70 -2.70 42.13
CA GLN A 209 -8.18 -3.51 43.28
C GLN A 209 -7.13 -4.47 43.82
N LYS A 210 -6.20 -4.96 43.00
CA LYS A 210 -5.14 -5.90 43.38
C LYS A 210 -3.76 -5.24 43.58
N ARG A 211 -3.67 -3.90 43.57
CA ARG A 211 -2.40 -3.20 43.55
C ARG A 211 -1.55 -3.47 44.82
N ASP A 212 -2.12 -3.25 45.96
CA ASP A 212 -1.36 -3.35 47.25
C ASP A 212 -0.92 -4.81 47.55
N ALA A 213 -1.77 -5.77 47.17
CA ALA A 213 -1.40 -7.19 47.30
C ALA A 213 -0.24 -7.55 46.35
N ARG A 214 -0.26 -7.03 45.12
CA ARG A 214 0.81 -7.25 44.13
C ARG A 214 2.10 -6.56 44.49
N GLU A 215 2.06 -5.35 45.02
CA GLU A 215 3.26 -4.63 45.47
C GLU A 215 3.95 -5.37 46.62
N ARG A 216 3.19 -5.87 47.61
CA ARG A 216 3.74 -6.72 48.68
C ARG A 216 4.35 -8.02 48.15
N TYR A 217 3.61 -8.72 47.29
CA TYR A 217 4.09 -9.96 46.67
C TYR A 217 5.39 -9.76 45.87
N LEU A 218 5.47 -8.69 45.08
CA LEU A 218 6.69 -8.36 44.34
C LEU A 218 7.85 -7.99 45.25
N HIS A 219 7.60 -7.34 46.38
CA HIS A 219 8.63 -7.03 47.36
C HIS A 219 9.21 -8.31 47.93
N ASP A 220 8.36 -9.22 48.40
CA ASP A 220 8.80 -10.53 48.96
C ASP A 220 9.61 -11.35 47.91
N VAL A 221 9.21 -11.29 46.63
CA VAL A 221 9.94 -11.95 45.55
C VAL A 221 11.32 -11.30 45.33
N ILE A 222 11.36 -9.96 45.26
CA ILE A 222 12.60 -9.21 44.98
C ILE A 222 13.61 -9.43 46.12
N ASP A 223 13.17 -9.35 47.36
CA ASP A 223 14.04 -9.57 48.52
C ASP A 223 14.60 -10.99 48.50
N GLY A 224 13.76 -11.98 48.29
CA GLY A 224 14.19 -13.37 48.23
C GLY A 224 15.10 -13.71 47.05
N VAL A 225 15.00 -12.99 45.91
CA VAL A 225 15.93 -13.15 44.79
C VAL A 225 17.25 -12.46 45.10
N ASN A 226 17.26 -11.25 45.70
CA ASN A 226 18.46 -10.53 46.07
C ASN A 226 19.34 -11.34 47.02
N GLU A 227 18.75 -11.96 48.06
CA GLU A 227 19.49 -12.82 49.02
C GLU A 227 20.30 -13.90 48.31
N ASN A 228 19.71 -14.59 47.31
CA ASN A 228 20.41 -15.66 46.56
C ASN A 228 21.45 -15.12 45.56
N LEU A 229 21.26 -13.91 45.01
CA LEU A 229 22.21 -13.28 44.09
C LEU A 229 23.46 -12.78 44.86
N ASP A 230 23.26 -12.25 46.06
CA ASP A 230 24.34 -11.80 46.94
C ASP A 230 25.25 -12.97 47.36
N GLU A 231 24.69 -14.16 47.62
CA GLU A 231 25.46 -15.38 47.93
C GLU A 231 26.43 -15.76 46.78
N LEU A 232 26.04 -15.48 45.55
CA LEU A 232 26.85 -15.78 44.34
C LEU A 232 27.64 -14.58 43.82
N ASN A 233 27.64 -13.43 44.51
CA ASN A 233 28.26 -12.18 44.10
C ASN A 233 27.81 -11.70 42.69
N ILE A 234 26.55 -11.90 42.34
CA ILE A 234 25.97 -11.42 41.10
C ILE A 234 25.25 -10.10 41.36
N GLN A 235 25.75 -9.03 40.75
CA GLN A 235 25.06 -7.72 40.79
C GLN A 235 23.93 -7.71 39.79
N ALA A 236 22.72 -7.36 40.23
CA ALA A 236 21.54 -7.29 39.38
C ALA A 236 20.62 -6.13 39.80
N ASP A 237 20.03 -5.49 38.81
CA ASP A 237 18.92 -4.55 38.99
C ASP A 237 17.60 -5.31 38.87
N ILE A 238 16.87 -5.44 40.00
CA ILE A 238 15.60 -6.15 40.02
C ILE A 238 14.45 -5.16 40.12
N SER A 239 13.47 -5.29 39.25
CA SER A 239 12.29 -4.42 39.19
C SER A 239 11.03 -5.17 38.89
N GLY A 240 9.91 -4.78 39.51
CA GLY A 240 8.59 -5.24 39.12
C GLY A 240 8.16 -4.61 37.77
N ARG A 241 7.62 -5.40 36.89
CA ARG A 241 7.14 -4.93 35.59
C ARG A 241 5.60 -4.96 35.54
N PRO A 242 4.92 -3.80 35.50
CA PRO A 242 3.48 -3.78 35.27
C PRO A 242 3.17 -4.20 33.84
N LYS A 243 2.14 -5.00 33.68
CA LYS A 243 1.64 -5.37 32.33
C LYS A 243 0.76 -4.26 31.76
N HIS A 244 0.92 -3.99 30.47
CA HIS A 244 0.17 -2.95 29.76
C HIS A 244 -1.29 -3.36 29.55
N ILE A 245 -2.20 -2.38 29.59
CA ILE A 245 -3.65 -2.59 29.56
C ILE A 245 -4.09 -3.24 28.25
N TYR A 246 -3.55 -2.79 27.11
CA TYR A 246 -3.85 -3.36 25.81
C TYR A 246 -3.41 -4.82 25.71
N SER A 247 -2.27 -5.18 26.26
CA SER A 247 -1.78 -6.57 26.27
C SER A 247 -2.70 -7.49 27.09
N ILE A 248 -3.30 -6.99 28.17
CA ILE A 248 -4.32 -7.70 28.96
C ILE A 248 -5.61 -7.85 28.14
N TYR A 249 -6.09 -6.73 27.56
CA TYR A 249 -7.27 -6.72 26.71
C TYR A 249 -7.18 -7.72 25.56
N ARG A 250 -6.03 -7.75 24.85
CA ARG A 250 -5.78 -8.66 23.74
C ARG A 250 -5.89 -10.13 24.17
N LYS A 251 -5.30 -10.50 25.31
CA LYS A 251 -5.41 -11.87 25.85
C LYS A 251 -6.84 -12.23 26.25
N MET A 252 -7.59 -11.28 26.82
CA MET A 252 -9.01 -11.49 27.15
C MET A 252 -9.86 -11.67 25.89
N SER A 253 -9.61 -10.87 24.85
CA SER A 253 -10.41 -10.86 23.63
C SER A 253 -10.05 -12.02 22.68
N GLU A 254 -8.76 -12.26 22.41
CA GLU A 254 -8.32 -13.29 21.44
C GLU A 254 -8.33 -14.71 22.00
N GLN A 255 -8.00 -14.87 23.30
CA GLN A 255 -7.94 -16.17 23.96
C GLN A 255 -9.19 -16.50 24.78
N ASN A 256 -10.19 -15.60 24.75
CA ASN A 256 -11.44 -15.70 25.52
C ASN A 256 -11.20 -15.98 27.04
N LYS A 257 -10.12 -15.42 27.61
CA LYS A 257 -9.73 -15.58 29.02
C LYS A 257 -10.37 -14.50 29.87
N GLN A 258 -10.75 -14.87 31.09
CA GLN A 258 -11.13 -13.91 32.12
C GLN A 258 -9.86 -13.27 32.73
N PHE A 259 -10.02 -12.08 33.32
CA PHE A 259 -8.89 -11.36 33.93
C PHE A 259 -8.12 -12.20 34.98
N ASN A 260 -8.83 -13.03 35.76
CA ASN A 260 -8.22 -13.91 36.78
C ASN A 260 -7.46 -15.10 36.15
N GLU A 261 -7.66 -15.42 34.90
CA GLU A 261 -6.96 -16.49 34.17
C GLU A 261 -5.70 -16.01 33.45
N ILE A 262 -5.36 -14.71 33.63
CA ILE A 262 -4.14 -14.12 33.07
C ILE A 262 -3.03 -14.22 34.12
N TYR A 263 -2.25 -15.28 34.06
CA TYR A 263 -1.21 -15.61 35.02
C TYR A 263 0.02 -14.71 34.97
N ASP A 264 0.25 -13.97 33.89
CA ASP A 264 1.42 -13.09 33.70
C ASP A 264 1.16 -11.61 34.03
N LEU A 265 0.25 -11.37 34.98
CA LEU A 265 0.01 -10.04 35.53
C LEU A 265 1.14 -9.61 36.49
N LEU A 266 1.82 -10.60 37.10
CA LEU A 266 2.97 -10.44 37.96
C LEU A 266 4.23 -10.79 37.17
N ALA A 267 5.06 -9.81 36.90
CA ALA A 267 6.34 -10.02 36.25
C ALA A 267 7.47 -9.29 37.00
N VAL A 268 8.60 -9.95 37.11
CA VAL A 268 9.85 -9.39 37.60
C VAL A 268 10.87 -9.36 36.49
N ARG A 269 11.58 -8.26 36.38
CA ARG A 269 12.70 -8.06 35.50
C ARG A 269 13.99 -8.04 36.25
N ILE A 270 14.96 -8.84 35.82
CA ILE A 270 16.29 -8.94 36.37
C ILE A 270 17.28 -8.54 35.30
N VAL A 271 18.04 -7.47 35.56
CA VAL A 271 19.03 -6.95 34.61
C VAL A 271 20.41 -7.18 35.22
N VAL A 272 21.29 -7.86 34.48
CA VAL A 272 22.63 -8.27 34.91
C VAL A 272 23.70 -7.79 33.94
N SER A 273 24.97 -7.96 34.35
CA SER A 273 26.10 -7.43 33.55
C SER A 273 26.49 -8.30 32.34
N SER A 274 26.32 -9.63 32.44
CA SER A 274 26.77 -10.54 31.36
C SER A 274 25.73 -11.60 30.98
N ILE A 275 25.89 -12.17 29.79
CA ILE A 275 25.04 -13.30 29.32
C ILE A 275 25.22 -14.51 30.26
N LYS A 276 26.44 -14.73 30.75
CA LYS A 276 26.74 -15.81 31.70
C LYS A 276 25.92 -15.65 32.98
N ASP A 277 25.82 -14.43 33.50
CA ASP A 277 25.02 -14.14 34.68
C ASP A 277 23.51 -14.34 34.40
N CYS A 278 23.04 -14.07 33.16
CA CYS A 278 21.64 -14.36 32.79
C CYS A 278 21.29 -15.84 33.04
N TYR A 279 22.15 -16.75 32.61
CA TYR A 279 21.90 -18.19 32.76
C TYR A 279 22.14 -18.66 34.23
N ALA A 280 23.07 -18.01 34.97
CA ALA A 280 23.26 -18.26 36.38
C ALA A 280 21.99 -17.90 37.16
N VAL A 281 21.43 -16.71 36.94
CA VAL A 281 20.16 -16.26 37.52
C VAL A 281 19.01 -17.18 37.19
N LEU A 282 18.93 -17.67 35.93
CA LEU A 282 17.92 -18.68 35.53
C LEU A 282 18.03 -19.93 36.44
N GLY A 283 19.25 -20.43 36.67
CA GLY A 283 19.49 -21.56 37.54
C GLY A 283 19.01 -21.33 38.96
N ILE A 284 19.29 -20.15 39.53
CA ILE A 284 18.81 -19.75 40.85
C ILE A 284 17.29 -19.78 40.94
N ILE A 285 16.62 -19.11 39.93
CA ILE A 285 15.16 -19.02 39.86
C ILE A 285 14.52 -20.41 39.80
N HIS A 286 15.04 -21.31 38.93
CA HIS A 286 14.50 -22.68 38.78
C HIS A 286 14.82 -23.59 39.97
N THR A 287 15.87 -23.31 40.72
CA THR A 287 16.19 -24.03 41.98
C THR A 287 15.23 -23.62 43.10
N ARG A 288 14.88 -22.33 43.17
CA ARG A 288 13.98 -21.81 44.21
C ARG A 288 12.51 -22.10 43.92
N TRP A 289 12.08 -21.97 42.65
CA TRP A 289 10.69 -22.14 42.24
C TRP A 289 10.57 -23.06 41.06
N LYS A 290 9.53 -23.91 41.03
CA LYS A 290 9.30 -24.85 39.94
C LYS A 290 8.84 -24.12 38.69
N PRO A 291 9.51 -24.32 37.51
CA PRO A 291 9.08 -23.75 36.26
C PRO A 291 7.79 -24.40 35.74
N MET A 292 6.90 -23.59 35.15
CA MET A 292 5.71 -24.08 34.51
C MET A 292 6.06 -24.69 33.14
N PRO A 293 5.58 -25.91 32.80
CA PRO A 293 5.84 -26.55 31.53
C PRO A 293 5.35 -25.69 30.35
N GLY A 294 6.18 -25.57 29.28
CA GLY A 294 5.82 -24.83 28.07
C GLY A 294 5.90 -23.31 28.19
N CYS A 295 6.27 -22.76 29.35
CA CYS A 295 6.35 -21.32 29.58
C CYS A 295 7.80 -20.77 29.59
N PHE A 296 8.77 -21.58 29.15
CA PHE A 296 10.17 -21.15 29.02
C PHE A 296 10.45 -20.69 27.57
N LYS A 297 11.12 -19.55 27.43
CA LYS A 297 11.53 -19.00 26.13
C LYS A 297 12.90 -18.35 26.26
N ASP A 298 13.85 -18.80 25.46
CA ASP A 298 15.19 -18.24 25.38
C ASP A 298 15.36 -17.36 24.14
N TYR A 299 15.14 -16.07 24.32
CA TYR A 299 15.35 -15.07 23.29
C TYR A 299 16.79 -14.51 23.28
N ILE A 300 17.69 -14.98 24.19
CA ILE A 300 19.12 -14.69 24.09
C ILE A 300 19.75 -15.57 23.02
N ALA A 301 19.47 -16.87 23.09
CA ALA A 301 19.92 -17.84 22.10
C ALA A 301 19.25 -17.63 20.73
N MET A 302 17.97 -17.25 20.71
CA MET A 302 17.19 -17.01 19.50
C MET A 302 16.52 -15.62 19.56
N PRO A 303 17.24 -14.54 19.20
CA PRO A 303 16.72 -13.19 19.22
C PRO A 303 15.49 -13.03 18.31
N LYS A 304 14.53 -12.22 18.71
CA LYS A 304 13.41 -11.84 17.85
C LYS A 304 13.89 -10.95 16.70
N SER A 305 13.11 -10.87 15.62
CA SER A 305 13.36 -10.01 14.45
C SER A 305 13.58 -8.53 14.81
N ASN A 306 12.90 -8.05 15.85
CA ASN A 306 13.05 -6.70 16.38
C ASN A 306 14.24 -6.55 17.36
N MET A 307 15.21 -7.48 17.33
CA MET A 307 16.41 -7.51 18.16
C MET A 307 16.15 -7.71 19.67
N TYR A 308 14.92 -8.01 20.06
CA TYR A 308 14.60 -8.29 21.45
C TYR A 308 15.29 -9.55 21.94
N GLN A 309 16.06 -9.44 23.02
CA GLN A 309 16.75 -10.53 23.69
C GLN A 309 16.40 -10.53 25.19
N SER A 310 16.00 -11.67 25.72
CA SER A 310 15.74 -11.90 27.15
C SER A 310 15.45 -13.37 27.37
N ILE A 311 15.76 -13.91 28.51
CA ILE A 311 15.22 -15.20 28.96
C ILE A 311 13.88 -14.91 29.62
N HIS A 312 12.85 -15.65 29.25
CA HIS A 312 11.53 -15.62 29.86
C HIS A 312 11.23 -16.98 30.49
N THR A 313 10.89 -16.99 31.75
CA THR A 313 10.39 -18.19 32.42
C THR A 313 9.21 -17.82 33.30
N THR A 314 8.22 -18.69 33.38
CA THR A 314 7.14 -18.56 34.35
C THR A 314 7.30 -19.65 35.36
N VAL A 315 7.34 -19.26 36.64
CA VAL A 315 7.52 -20.18 37.77
C VAL A 315 6.32 -20.09 38.70
N ILE A 316 6.15 -21.14 39.55
CA ILE A 316 5.18 -21.12 40.64
C ILE A 316 5.88 -20.45 41.80
N GLY A 317 5.59 -19.16 41.98
CA GLY A 317 6.22 -18.32 42.99
C GLY A 317 5.68 -18.52 44.43
N PRO A 318 5.98 -17.59 45.34
CA PRO A 318 5.42 -17.61 46.69
C PRO A 318 3.89 -17.71 46.67
N GLN A 319 3.27 -18.34 47.65
CA GLN A 319 1.82 -18.52 47.78
C GLN A 319 1.16 -19.32 46.62
N GLY A 320 1.95 -19.96 45.75
CA GLY A 320 1.42 -20.75 44.60
C GLY A 320 0.99 -19.90 43.41
N GLU A 321 1.26 -18.58 43.41
CA GLU A 321 0.90 -17.68 42.32
C GLU A 321 1.93 -17.76 41.18
N PRO A 322 1.49 -17.79 39.91
CA PRO A 322 2.38 -17.76 38.76
C PRO A 322 3.14 -16.42 38.67
N LEU A 323 4.45 -16.51 38.48
CA LEU A 323 5.35 -15.38 38.36
C LEU A 323 6.14 -15.45 37.04
N GLU A 324 5.99 -14.46 36.16
CA GLU A 324 6.87 -14.32 34.99
C GLU A 324 8.19 -13.65 35.40
N VAL A 325 9.32 -14.27 35.08
CA VAL A 325 10.65 -13.70 35.30
C VAL A 325 11.31 -13.45 33.93
N GLN A 326 11.78 -12.22 33.72
CA GLN A 326 12.50 -11.79 32.52
C GLN A 326 13.94 -11.45 32.90
N ILE A 327 14.90 -12.14 32.30
CA ILE A 327 16.33 -12.00 32.64
C ILE A 327 17.07 -11.53 31.40
N ARG A 328 17.87 -10.46 31.48
CA ARG A 328 18.62 -9.89 30.38
C ARG A 328 19.80 -9.04 30.85
N THR A 329 20.74 -8.75 29.95
CA THR A 329 21.83 -7.82 30.26
C THR A 329 21.39 -6.35 30.18
N HIS A 330 22.21 -5.42 30.70
CA HIS A 330 21.97 -3.97 30.57
C HIS A 330 21.88 -3.55 29.07
N GLU A 331 22.74 -4.08 28.20
CA GLU A 331 22.70 -3.81 26.75
C GLU A 331 21.38 -4.31 26.12
N MET A 332 20.98 -5.56 26.42
CA MET A 332 19.71 -6.11 25.96
C MET A 332 18.52 -5.31 26.50
N HIS A 333 18.65 -4.76 27.72
CA HIS A 333 17.62 -3.90 28.29
C HIS A 333 17.45 -2.61 27.51
N GLN A 334 18.55 -1.94 27.15
CA GLN A 334 18.51 -0.74 26.32
C GLN A 334 17.88 -1.03 24.95
N ILE A 335 18.30 -2.11 24.31
CA ILE A 335 17.73 -2.51 23.00
C ILE A 335 16.22 -2.83 23.12
N ALA A 336 15.79 -3.49 24.22
CA ALA A 336 14.39 -3.85 24.41
C ALA A 336 13.48 -2.64 24.71
N GLU A 337 13.98 -1.56 25.30
CA GLU A 337 13.22 -0.34 25.60
C GLU A 337 13.23 0.66 24.43
N TYR A 338 14.40 0.88 23.80
CA TYR A 338 14.63 1.92 22.79
C TYR A 338 14.73 1.36 21.37
N GLY A 339 14.87 0.05 21.19
CA GLY A 339 14.92 -0.60 19.89
C GLY A 339 16.06 -0.09 19.01
N VAL A 340 15.70 0.24 17.75
CA VAL A 340 16.65 0.79 16.78
C VAL A 340 17.29 2.09 17.26
N ALA A 341 16.60 2.92 18.05
CA ALA A 341 17.14 4.17 18.58
C ALA A 341 18.37 3.95 19.48
N ALA A 342 18.44 2.83 20.24
CA ALA A 342 19.60 2.50 21.06
C ALA A 342 20.90 2.34 20.24
N HIS A 343 20.81 1.89 18.98
CA HIS A 343 21.96 1.73 18.12
C HIS A 343 22.52 3.06 17.58
N TRP A 344 21.67 4.07 17.39
CA TRP A 344 22.09 5.40 16.96
C TRP A 344 22.88 6.12 18.06
N ALA A 345 22.45 6.02 19.30
CA ALA A 345 23.17 6.59 20.44
C ALA A 345 24.58 6.00 20.63
N TYR A 346 24.83 4.77 20.16
CA TYR A 346 26.14 4.10 20.30
C TYR A 346 27.14 4.42 19.18
N LYS A 347 26.67 4.90 18.00
CA LYS A 347 27.55 5.19 16.84
C LYS A 347 28.42 6.43 17.00
N GLU A 348 28.06 7.39 17.82
CA GLU A 348 28.87 8.61 18.02
C GLU A 348 30.15 8.38 18.86
N GLY A 349 30.34 7.22 19.49
CA GLY A 349 31.44 7.00 20.43
C GLY A 349 32.47 5.91 20.09
N LYS A 350 32.19 4.92 19.26
CA LYS A 350 33.15 3.84 18.92
C LYS A 350 32.86 3.19 17.57
N VAL A 351 33.90 3.12 16.71
CA VAL A 351 33.88 2.31 15.48
C VAL A 351 33.84 0.83 15.88
N VAL A 352 32.65 0.24 15.88
CA VAL A 352 32.51 -1.21 16.04
C VAL A 352 32.25 -1.81 14.67
N ASN A 353 33.08 -2.80 14.29
CA ASN A 353 33.03 -3.58 13.04
C ASN A 353 31.77 -4.47 12.88
N SER A 354 30.58 -3.97 13.25
CA SER A 354 29.31 -4.70 13.19
C SER A 354 28.37 -4.21 12.07
N LYS A 355 28.91 -3.58 11.01
CA LYS A 355 28.13 -3.14 9.83
C LYS A 355 27.28 -4.26 9.23
N THR A 356 27.78 -5.48 9.21
CA THR A 356 27.09 -6.64 8.61
C THR A 356 25.85 -7.13 9.37
N SER A 357 25.80 -6.98 10.70
CA SER A 357 24.65 -7.47 11.49
C SER A 357 23.45 -6.54 11.45
N PHE A 358 23.66 -5.22 11.43
CA PHE A 358 22.59 -4.22 11.37
C PHE A 358 22.01 -4.09 9.96
N ASP A 359 22.86 -4.09 8.93
CA ASP A 359 22.41 -4.02 7.52
C ASP A 359 21.57 -5.22 7.11
N ASN A 360 21.86 -6.42 7.63
CA ASN A 360 21.04 -7.60 7.39
C ASN A 360 19.67 -7.53 8.09
N LYS A 361 19.58 -6.84 9.23
CA LYS A 361 18.33 -6.68 10.00
C LYS A 361 17.40 -5.61 9.42
N LEU A 362 17.94 -4.68 8.60
CA LEU A 362 17.18 -3.71 7.82
C LEU A 362 16.74 -4.23 6.43
N THR A 363 16.93 -5.51 6.15
CA THR A 363 16.53 -6.14 4.87
C THR A 363 15.05 -5.87 4.56
N TRP A 364 14.19 -5.88 5.59
CA TRP A 364 12.80 -5.55 5.45
C TRP A 364 12.53 -4.14 4.87
N PHE A 365 13.35 -3.14 5.20
CA PHE A 365 13.22 -1.80 4.61
C PHE A 365 13.55 -1.80 3.12
N ARG A 366 14.47 -2.66 2.66
CA ARG A 366 14.75 -2.84 1.23
C ARG A 366 13.59 -3.52 0.52
N GLU A 367 12.93 -4.47 1.18
CA GLU A 367 11.72 -5.12 0.65
C GLU A 367 10.59 -4.11 0.40
N ILE A 368 10.45 -3.05 1.24
CA ILE A 368 9.49 -1.96 1.00
C ILE A 368 9.76 -1.25 -0.34
N LEU A 369 11.04 -1.00 -0.67
CA LEU A 369 11.39 -0.39 -1.96
C LEU A 369 11.11 -1.32 -3.14
N GLU A 370 11.25 -2.64 -2.95
CA GLU A 370 10.86 -3.63 -3.98
C GLU A 370 9.34 -3.61 -4.20
N TYR A 371 8.52 -3.52 -3.13
CA TYR A 371 7.06 -3.40 -3.25
C TYR A 371 6.62 -2.13 -3.98
N GLN A 372 7.36 -1.02 -3.85
CA GLN A 372 7.10 0.20 -4.62
C GLN A 372 7.18 -0.04 -6.12
N ASN A 373 8.18 -0.80 -6.57
CA ASN A 373 8.42 -1.07 -7.98
C ASN A 373 7.43 -2.12 -8.55
N GLU A 374 6.81 -2.91 -7.69
CA GLU A 374 5.94 -4.03 -8.05
C GLU A 374 4.44 -3.70 -7.93
N SER A 375 4.08 -2.62 -7.20
CA SER A 375 2.69 -2.23 -6.96
C SER A 375 2.22 -1.16 -7.96
N ASP A 376 1.08 -1.42 -8.62
CA ASP A 376 0.51 -0.50 -9.61
C ASP A 376 -0.20 0.71 -8.93
N ASN A 377 -0.61 0.59 -7.65
CA ASN A 377 -1.28 1.65 -6.89
C ASN A 377 -0.94 1.61 -5.39
N ALA A 378 -1.27 2.71 -4.67
CA ALA A 378 -0.99 2.84 -3.24
C ALA A 378 -1.80 1.89 -2.36
N GLU A 379 -2.99 1.48 -2.76
CA GLU A 379 -3.83 0.56 -1.99
C GLU A 379 -3.23 -0.84 -1.99
N GLU A 380 -2.79 -1.36 -3.15
CA GLU A 380 -2.13 -2.66 -3.28
C GLU A 380 -0.80 -2.67 -2.51
N PHE A 381 -0.03 -1.58 -2.56
CA PHE A 381 1.17 -1.39 -1.77
C PHE A 381 0.88 -1.50 -0.26
N MET A 382 -0.16 -0.79 0.23
CA MET A 382 -0.54 -0.80 1.63
C MET A 382 -1.08 -2.16 2.08
N GLU A 383 -1.82 -2.86 1.24
CA GLU A 383 -2.33 -4.21 1.53
C GLU A 383 -1.18 -5.21 1.66
N SER A 384 -0.24 -5.20 0.72
CA SER A 384 0.96 -6.05 0.76
C SER A 384 1.80 -5.79 2.00
N LEU A 385 1.98 -4.51 2.34
CA LEU A 385 2.73 -4.09 3.51
C LEU A 385 2.05 -4.52 4.82
N LYS A 386 0.72 -4.39 4.91
CA LYS A 386 -0.06 -4.84 6.07
C LYS A 386 0.10 -6.33 6.32
N LEU A 387 0.04 -7.16 5.29
CA LEU A 387 0.21 -8.60 5.42
C LEU A 387 1.55 -9.00 6.05
N ASP A 388 2.63 -8.33 5.68
CA ASP A 388 3.98 -8.65 6.18
C ASP A 388 4.31 -7.98 7.53
N LEU A 389 3.69 -6.82 7.83
CA LEU A 389 3.93 -6.09 9.06
C LEU A 389 3.24 -6.68 10.29
N PHE A 390 2.05 -7.27 10.12
CA PHE A 390 1.11 -7.51 11.22
C PHE A 390 0.93 -8.97 11.58
N SER A 391 1.53 -9.91 10.82
CA SER A 391 1.45 -11.33 11.14
C SER A 391 2.40 -11.71 12.28
N ASP A 392 1.90 -12.53 13.22
CA ASP A 392 2.78 -13.27 14.13
C ASP A 392 3.74 -14.11 13.28
N VAL A 393 4.95 -14.37 13.77
CA VAL A 393 5.99 -15.06 13.01
C VAL A 393 6.23 -16.47 13.51
N VAL A 394 6.60 -17.35 12.57
CA VAL A 394 7.10 -18.71 12.84
C VAL A 394 8.56 -18.81 12.42
N TYR A 395 9.36 -19.50 13.21
CA TYR A 395 10.78 -19.76 12.94
C TYR A 395 10.95 -21.18 12.42
N VAL A 396 11.46 -21.30 11.21
CA VAL A 396 11.65 -22.58 10.52
C VAL A 396 13.11 -22.76 10.16
N PHE A 397 13.56 -23.99 10.00
CA PHE A 397 14.94 -24.34 9.83
C PHE A 397 15.19 -25.03 8.49
N THR A 398 16.36 -24.75 7.88
CA THR A 398 16.88 -25.62 6.82
C THR A 398 17.50 -26.89 7.43
N PRO A 399 17.69 -27.97 6.65
CA PRO A 399 18.46 -29.13 7.11
C PRO A 399 19.91 -28.82 7.52
N LYS A 400 20.44 -27.66 7.11
CA LYS A 400 21.76 -27.17 7.48
C LYS A 400 21.80 -26.39 8.79
N GLY A 401 20.61 -26.09 9.36
CA GLY A 401 20.47 -25.34 10.60
C GLY A 401 20.27 -23.82 10.42
N ASP A 402 20.17 -23.32 9.17
CA ASP A 402 19.84 -21.90 8.96
C ASP A 402 18.40 -21.63 9.39
N VAL A 403 18.17 -20.48 10.04
CA VAL A 403 16.87 -20.07 10.57
C VAL A 403 16.22 -19.06 9.63
N TYR A 404 14.96 -19.31 9.28
CA TYR A 404 14.13 -18.38 8.51
C TYR A 404 12.89 -17.97 9.30
N GLU A 405 12.61 -16.67 9.27
CA GLU A 405 11.41 -16.07 9.84
C GLU A 405 10.35 -15.92 8.76
N LEU A 406 9.13 -16.41 9.01
CA LEU A 406 7.98 -16.33 8.12
C LEU A 406 6.73 -15.90 8.89
N PRO A 407 5.76 -15.21 8.25
CA PRO A 407 4.46 -14.96 8.84
C PRO A 407 3.76 -16.23 9.30
N ASN A 408 3.01 -16.15 10.40
CA ASN A 408 2.21 -17.28 10.88
C ASN A 408 1.16 -17.65 9.82
N GLY A 409 1.00 -18.96 9.60
CA GLY A 409 0.14 -19.48 8.55
C GLY A 409 0.84 -19.65 7.20
N SER A 410 2.11 -19.26 7.06
CA SER A 410 2.93 -19.52 5.87
C SER A 410 2.99 -21.00 5.54
N VAL A 411 3.19 -21.27 4.25
CA VAL A 411 3.26 -22.62 3.69
C VAL A 411 4.67 -22.91 3.13
N PRO A 412 5.02 -24.15 2.78
CA PRO A 412 6.32 -24.49 2.20
C PRO A 412 6.71 -23.67 0.95
N LEU A 413 5.73 -23.21 0.17
CA LEU A 413 5.95 -22.33 -0.96
C LEU A 413 6.50 -20.96 -0.53
N ASP A 414 5.94 -20.37 0.55
CA ASP A 414 6.44 -19.10 1.09
C ASP A 414 7.92 -19.21 1.48
N PHE A 415 8.27 -20.32 2.13
CA PHE A 415 9.66 -20.61 2.47
C PHE A 415 10.55 -20.78 1.23
N ALA A 416 10.09 -21.50 0.20
CA ALA A 416 10.83 -21.71 -1.03
C ALA A 416 11.18 -20.38 -1.74
N TYR A 417 10.21 -19.46 -1.85
CA TYR A 417 10.40 -18.13 -2.41
C TYR A 417 11.24 -17.22 -1.51
N ARG A 418 11.19 -17.41 -0.20
CA ARG A 418 12.03 -16.68 0.76
C ARG A 418 13.51 -17.05 0.61
N VAL A 419 13.81 -18.32 0.35
CA VAL A 419 15.18 -18.78 0.12
C VAL A 419 15.70 -18.28 -1.23
N HIS A 420 15.00 -18.54 -2.32
CA HIS A 420 15.36 -18.07 -3.65
C HIS A 420 14.21 -18.19 -4.65
N THR A 421 14.02 -17.21 -5.53
CA THR A 421 12.95 -17.19 -6.55
C THR A 421 12.98 -18.42 -7.46
N GLU A 422 14.17 -18.89 -7.88
CA GLU A 422 14.29 -20.11 -8.70
C GLU A 422 13.87 -21.38 -7.97
N ILE A 423 14.17 -21.48 -6.67
CA ILE A 423 13.72 -22.61 -5.84
C ILE A 423 12.20 -22.59 -5.78
N GLY A 424 11.60 -21.43 -5.50
CA GLY A 424 10.16 -21.25 -5.53
C GLY A 424 9.53 -21.68 -6.85
N ASN A 425 10.05 -21.21 -7.98
CA ASN A 425 9.52 -21.54 -9.32
C ASN A 425 9.68 -23.02 -9.68
N LYS A 426 10.70 -23.69 -9.17
CA LYS A 426 11.01 -25.11 -9.46
C LYS A 426 10.47 -26.09 -8.41
N THR A 427 9.72 -25.62 -7.41
CA THR A 427 9.17 -26.43 -6.34
C THR A 427 8.15 -27.44 -6.89
N ILE A 428 8.30 -28.70 -6.49
CA ILE A 428 7.36 -29.79 -6.79
C ILE A 428 6.74 -30.39 -5.53
N GLY A 429 7.33 -30.15 -4.36
CA GLY A 429 6.88 -30.67 -3.07
C GLY A 429 7.77 -30.20 -1.93
N ALA A 430 7.46 -30.61 -0.72
CA ALA A 430 8.24 -30.31 0.47
C ALA A 430 8.26 -31.46 1.45
N LYS A 431 9.35 -31.54 2.24
CA LYS A 431 9.42 -32.43 3.42
C LYS A 431 9.51 -31.57 4.67
N ILE A 432 8.74 -31.91 5.68
CA ILE A 432 8.79 -31.30 7.00
C ILE A 432 9.21 -32.34 8.01
N ASN A 433 10.29 -32.08 8.73
CA ASN A 433 10.86 -33.00 9.71
C ASN A 433 11.10 -34.42 9.09
N GLY A 434 11.55 -34.44 7.84
CA GLY A 434 11.84 -35.68 7.07
C GLY A 434 10.61 -36.35 6.42
N LYS A 435 9.39 -35.87 6.66
CA LYS A 435 8.14 -36.43 6.08
C LYS A 435 7.65 -35.55 4.93
N ILE A 436 7.22 -36.16 3.82
CA ILE A 436 6.60 -35.43 2.70
C ILE A 436 5.24 -34.89 3.16
N VAL A 437 5.01 -33.61 2.85
CA VAL A 437 3.77 -32.91 3.16
C VAL A 437 3.20 -32.24 1.90
N THR A 438 1.93 -31.86 1.96
CA THR A 438 1.27 -31.08 0.92
C THR A 438 1.75 -29.63 0.94
N LEU A 439 1.67 -28.91 -0.19
CA LEU A 439 2.15 -27.55 -0.31
C LEU A 439 1.30 -26.53 0.48
N ASP A 440 0.13 -26.91 0.96
CA ASP A 440 -0.77 -26.13 1.82
C ASP A 440 -0.56 -26.36 3.32
N TYR A 441 0.44 -27.18 3.70
CA TYR A 441 0.81 -27.41 5.10
C TYR A 441 1.16 -26.07 5.79
N LYS A 442 0.56 -25.82 6.96
CA LYS A 442 0.84 -24.63 7.75
C LYS A 442 2.09 -24.84 8.59
N LEU A 443 3.12 -24.05 8.33
CA LEU A 443 4.41 -24.13 9.01
C LEU A 443 4.28 -23.75 10.49
N LYS A 444 5.05 -24.42 11.33
CA LYS A 444 5.12 -24.20 12.78
C LYS A 444 6.55 -23.89 13.19
N THR A 445 6.70 -23.10 14.26
CA THR A 445 8.02 -22.87 14.85
C THR A 445 8.68 -24.19 15.25
N GLY A 446 9.91 -24.40 14.78
CA GLY A 446 10.69 -25.61 15.00
C GLY A 446 10.68 -26.59 13.81
N ASP A 447 9.87 -26.34 12.78
CA ASP A 447 9.85 -27.21 11.60
C ASP A 447 11.17 -27.12 10.80
N ILE A 448 11.72 -28.27 10.44
CA ILE A 448 12.87 -28.39 9.53
C ILE A 448 12.31 -28.65 8.13
N ILE A 449 12.59 -27.73 7.19
CA ILE A 449 12.00 -27.72 5.86
C ILE A 449 13.04 -28.09 4.80
N ASP A 450 12.71 -29.08 3.99
CA ASP A 450 13.47 -29.46 2.79
C ASP A 450 12.56 -29.34 1.56
N ILE A 451 12.91 -28.45 0.62
CA ILE A 451 12.15 -28.19 -0.60
C ILE A 451 12.59 -29.11 -1.71
N LEU A 452 11.64 -29.85 -2.26
CA LEU A 452 11.85 -30.72 -3.41
C LEU A 452 11.67 -29.91 -4.70
N THR A 453 12.72 -29.84 -5.52
CA THR A 453 12.72 -29.12 -6.80
C THR A 453 12.93 -30.04 -7.98
N SER A 454 12.40 -29.67 -9.15
CA SER A 454 12.65 -30.38 -10.42
C SER A 454 13.21 -29.43 -11.48
N LYS A 455 14.19 -29.90 -12.24
CA LYS A 455 14.72 -29.16 -13.40
C LYS A 455 13.70 -29.07 -14.55
N HIS A 456 12.72 -29.97 -14.58
CA HIS A 456 11.67 -30.05 -15.60
C HIS A 456 10.35 -29.36 -15.15
N SER A 457 10.38 -28.59 -14.06
CA SER A 457 9.21 -27.83 -13.64
C SER A 457 8.90 -26.72 -14.64
N TYR A 458 7.63 -26.62 -15.06
CA TYR A 458 7.13 -25.56 -15.95
C TYR A 458 6.92 -24.21 -15.24
N GLY A 459 7.28 -24.10 -13.97
CA GLY A 459 7.07 -22.91 -13.17
C GLY A 459 5.92 -23.05 -12.16
N PRO A 460 5.52 -21.93 -11.51
CA PRO A 460 4.45 -21.93 -10.51
C PRO A 460 3.08 -22.19 -11.14
N SER A 461 2.19 -22.84 -10.37
CA SER A 461 0.76 -22.92 -10.72
C SER A 461 0.02 -21.63 -10.31
N ARG A 462 -1.02 -21.24 -11.05
CA ARG A 462 -1.90 -20.12 -10.68
C ARG A 462 -2.63 -20.35 -9.35
N ASP A 463 -2.90 -21.61 -9.00
CA ASP A 463 -3.51 -21.95 -7.71
C ASP A 463 -2.60 -21.66 -6.51
N TRP A 464 -1.29 -21.56 -6.71
CA TRP A 464 -0.36 -21.18 -5.64
C TRP A 464 -0.62 -19.80 -5.09
N LEU A 465 -1.18 -18.89 -5.90
CA LEU A 465 -1.59 -17.55 -5.44
C LEU A 465 -2.62 -17.58 -4.31
N LYS A 466 -3.41 -18.68 -4.22
CA LYS A 466 -4.39 -18.88 -3.15
C LYS A 466 -3.76 -19.52 -1.89
N LEU A 467 -2.64 -20.21 -2.04
CA LEU A 467 -1.96 -20.93 -0.97
C LEU A 467 -0.98 -20.04 -0.21
N VAL A 468 -0.20 -19.23 -0.95
CA VAL A 468 0.87 -18.41 -0.36
C VAL A 468 0.30 -17.28 0.52
N GLN A 469 0.97 -17.04 1.64
CA GLN A 469 0.61 -16.02 2.60
C GLN A 469 1.50 -14.77 2.48
N THR A 470 2.77 -14.94 2.09
CA THR A 470 3.71 -13.83 1.98
C THR A 470 3.45 -13.01 0.72
N SER A 471 3.54 -11.68 0.82
CA SER A 471 3.49 -10.77 -0.34
C SER A 471 4.67 -11.05 -1.27
N GLN A 472 5.86 -11.38 -0.77
CA GLN A 472 7.03 -11.74 -1.57
C GLN A 472 6.73 -12.92 -2.52
N ALA A 473 6.23 -14.06 -1.99
CA ALA A 473 5.89 -15.21 -2.82
C ALA A 473 4.80 -14.87 -3.84
N ARG A 474 3.75 -14.16 -3.40
CA ARG A 474 2.62 -13.75 -4.26
C ARG A 474 3.09 -12.87 -5.42
N ASN A 475 3.94 -11.89 -5.14
CA ASN A 475 4.46 -10.97 -6.15
C ASN A 475 5.40 -11.70 -7.13
N LYS A 476 6.30 -12.56 -6.65
CA LYS A 476 7.18 -13.34 -7.54
C LYS A 476 6.39 -14.28 -8.47
N ILE A 477 5.31 -14.89 -7.97
CA ILE A 477 4.39 -15.70 -8.79
C ILE A 477 3.65 -14.83 -9.82
N LYS A 478 3.08 -13.68 -9.40
CA LYS A 478 2.43 -12.72 -10.32
C LYS A 478 3.41 -12.25 -11.41
N GLN A 479 4.65 -11.92 -11.02
CA GLN A 479 5.70 -11.46 -11.92
C GLN A 479 6.10 -12.53 -12.94
N PHE A 480 6.19 -13.81 -12.51
CA PHE A 480 6.42 -14.94 -13.41
C PHE A 480 5.32 -15.02 -14.48
N PHE A 481 4.04 -14.97 -14.10
CA PHE A 481 2.94 -15.00 -15.06
C PHE A 481 2.86 -13.76 -15.94
N LYS A 482 3.16 -12.57 -15.40
CA LYS A 482 3.21 -11.32 -16.19
C LYS A 482 4.31 -11.41 -17.26
N ARG A 483 5.46 -11.97 -16.89
CA ARG A 483 6.57 -12.20 -17.83
C ARG A 483 6.20 -13.23 -18.92
N GLN A 484 5.64 -14.37 -18.52
CA GLN A 484 5.18 -15.41 -19.44
C GLN A 484 4.10 -14.85 -20.38
N ALA A 485 3.10 -14.16 -19.85
CA ALA A 485 2.05 -13.53 -20.66
C ALA A 485 2.61 -12.44 -21.60
N LYS A 486 3.67 -11.71 -21.19
CA LYS A 486 4.35 -10.78 -22.06
C LYS A 486 5.05 -11.49 -23.22
N GLU A 487 5.79 -12.57 -22.94
CA GLU A 487 6.49 -13.38 -23.95
C GLU A 487 5.48 -13.99 -24.95
N GLU A 488 4.38 -14.57 -24.47
CA GLU A 488 3.29 -15.08 -25.33
C GLU A 488 2.64 -13.97 -26.19
N ASN A 489 2.41 -12.78 -25.60
CA ASN A 489 1.87 -11.64 -26.34
C ASN A 489 2.87 -11.05 -27.36
N VAL A 490 4.17 -11.06 -27.05
CA VAL A 490 5.23 -10.66 -28.00
C VAL A 490 5.23 -11.59 -29.21
N GLU A 491 5.20 -12.92 -28.98
CA GLU A 491 5.17 -13.90 -30.05
C GLU A 491 3.91 -13.76 -30.90
N LYS A 492 2.74 -13.73 -30.26
CA LYS A 492 1.45 -13.51 -30.92
C LYS A 492 1.40 -12.18 -31.69
N GLY A 493 1.91 -11.10 -31.10
CA GLY A 493 1.94 -9.79 -31.75
C GLY A 493 2.85 -9.77 -32.96
N ARG A 494 4.01 -10.45 -32.88
CA ARG A 494 4.94 -10.60 -34.02
C ARG A 494 4.27 -11.36 -35.18
N ASP A 495 3.64 -12.48 -34.87
CA ASP A 495 2.92 -13.29 -35.90
C ASP A 495 1.80 -12.51 -36.54
N LEU A 496 1.02 -11.72 -35.80
CA LEU A 496 -0.03 -10.88 -36.32
C LEU A 496 0.52 -9.80 -37.29
N VAL A 497 1.61 -9.12 -36.89
CA VAL A 497 2.25 -8.10 -37.72
C VAL A 497 2.86 -8.72 -38.96
N GLU A 498 3.51 -9.89 -38.89
CA GLU A 498 4.02 -10.62 -40.04
C GLU A 498 2.93 -10.99 -41.01
N LYS A 499 1.78 -11.47 -40.51
CA LYS A 499 0.61 -11.82 -41.32
C LYS A 499 0.09 -10.61 -42.08
N GLU A 500 -0.06 -9.46 -41.45
CA GLU A 500 -0.52 -8.22 -42.06
C GLU A 500 0.46 -7.70 -43.14
N ILE A 501 1.78 -7.76 -42.83
CA ILE A 501 2.81 -7.38 -43.83
C ILE A 501 2.74 -8.25 -45.09
N ARG A 502 2.53 -9.58 -44.91
CA ARG A 502 2.33 -10.50 -46.06
C ARG A 502 1.03 -10.18 -46.86
N GLN A 503 -0.05 -9.83 -46.16
CA GLN A 503 -1.29 -9.42 -46.81
C GLN A 503 -1.14 -8.12 -47.62
N LEU A 504 -0.28 -7.21 -47.15
CA LEU A 504 0.08 -5.99 -47.88
C LEU A 504 1.03 -6.24 -49.10
N GLY A 505 1.44 -7.51 -49.35
CA GLY A 505 2.26 -7.90 -50.49
C GLY A 505 3.76 -7.62 -50.31
N PHE A 506 4.23 -7.58 -49.05
CA PHE A 506 5.65 -7.36 -48.72
C PHE A 506 6.29 -8.56 -48.06
N GLU A 507 7.61 -8.66 -48.12
CA GLU A 507 8.41 -9.67 -47.43
C GLU A 507 8.69 -9.26 -45.96
N PRO A 508 8.14 -9.96 -44.96
CA PRO A 508 8.32 -9.57 -43.53
C PRO A 508 9.76 -9.43 -43.11
N LYS A 509 10.63 -10.36 -43.55
CA LYS A 509 12.05 -10.39 -43.18
C LYS A 509 12.82 -9.11 -43.51
N LYS A 510 12.48 -8.44 -44.62
CA LYS A 510 13.12 -7.20 -45.04
C LYS A 510 12.61 -5.98 -44.29
N ILE A 511 11.32 -5.98 -43.95
CA ILE A 511 10.63 -4.84 -43.33
C ILE A 511 10.80 -4.84 -41.82
N MET A 512 10.77 -6.02 -41.21
CA MET A 512 10.95 -6.22 -39.77
C MET A 512 12.41 -6.27 -39.35
N ALA A 513 13.33 -5.61 -40.06
CA ALA A 513 14.69 -5.45 -39.60
C ALA A 513 14.75 -4.66 -38.28
N ALA A 514 15.63 -5.06 -37.34
CA ALA A 514 15.71 -4.48 -35.98
C ALA A 514 15.81 -2.94 -35.99
N GLU A 515 16.47 -2.36 -36.99
CA GLU A 515 16.60 -0.90 -37.11
C GLU A 515 15.26 -0.21 -37.40
N ASN A 516 14.41 -0.82 -38.29
CA ASN A 516 13.11 -0.28 -38.61
C ASN A 516 12.12 -0.41 -37.43
N LEU A 517 12.20 -1.54 -36.73
CA LEU A 517 11.38 -1.80 -35.54
C LEU A 517 11.71 -0.84 -34.39
N ARG A 518 13.01 -0.58 -34.13
CA ARG A 518 13.43 0.41 -33.13
C ARG A 518 12.94 1.80 -33.46
N LYS A 519 13.14 2.26 -34.71
CA LYS A 519 12.65 3.57 -35.16
C LYS A 519 11.13 3.71 -35.03
N LEU A 520 10.38 2.62 -35.24
CA LEU A 520 8.95 2.62 -35.08
C LEU A 520 8.53 2.57 -33.61
N ALA A 521 9.21 1.78 -32.76
CA ALA A 521 8.97 1.73 -31.32
C ALA A 521 9.15 3.11 -30.70
N ASP A 522 10.28 3.79 -30.99
CA ASP A 522 10.55 5.16 -30.53
C ASP A 522 9.47 6.17 -30.97
N LYS A 523 9.01 6.09 -32.22
CA LYS A 523 7.91 6.95 -32.74
C LYS A 523 6.57 6.71 -32.06
N LEU A 524 6.37 5.53 -31.50
CA LEU A 524 5.15 5.12 -30.79
C LEU A 524 5.29 5.19 -29.28
N ASN A 525 6.42 5.75 -28.76
CA ASN A 525 6.77 5.88 -27.34
C ASN A 525 6.90 4.54 -26.59
N PHE A 526 7.42 3.51 -27.26
CA PHE A 526 7.79 2.24 -26.61
C PHE A 526 9.30 2.19 -26.39
N SER A 527 9.72 1.68 -25.23
CA SER A 527 11.14 1.57 -24.84
C SER A 527 11.89 0.50 -25.65
N HIS A 528 11.20 -0.56 -26.06
CA HIS A 528 11.76 -1.69 -26.81
C HIS A 528 10.79 -2.22 -27.87
N GLU A 529 11.31 -2.89 -28.89
CA GLU A 529 10.54 -3.56 -29.94
C GLU A 529 9.58 -4.64 -29.40
N ASP A 530 9.99 -5.35 -28.32
CA ASP A 530 9.16 -6.36 -27.66
C ASP A 530 7.93 -5.74 -26.99
N ASP A 531 8.04 -4.52 -26.44
CA ASP A 531 6.89 -3.79 -25.87
C ASP A 531 5.87 -3.42 -26.93
N LEU A 532 6.33 -3.07 -28.15
CA LEU A 532 5.46 -2.83 -29.30
C LEU A 532 4.69 -4.11 -29.71
N PHE A 533 5.40 -5.24 -29.83
CA PHE A 533 4.76 -6.51 -30.16
C PHE A 533 3.81 -6.99 -29.07
N ALA A 534 4.19 -6.87 -27.79
CA ALA A 534 3.30 -7.16 -26.68
C ALA A 534 2.01 -6.33 -26.76
N ALA A 535 2.13 -5.01 -27.08
CA ALA A 535 0.99 -4.12 -27.25
C ALA A 535 0.06 -4.58 -28.39
N VAL A 536 0.61 -5.12 -29.48
CA VAL A 536 -0.19 -5.73 -30.55
C VAL A 536 -0.85 -7.03 -30.07
N GLY A 537 -0.13 -7.87 -29.31
CA GLY A 537 -0.62 -9.16 -28.84
C GLY A 537 -1.84 -9.07 -27.91
N TYR A 538 -1.92 -8.02 -27.06
CA TYR A 538 -3.10 -7.78 -26.22
C TYR A 538 -4.09 -6.76 -26.81
N ASN A 539 -3.99 -6.44 -28.13
CA ASN A 539 -4.87 -5.53 -28.86
C ASN A 539 -4.83 -4.05 -28.40
N GLY A 540 -3.77 -3.60 -27.80
CA GLY A 540 -3.55 -2.18 -27.46
C GLY A 540 -3.27 -1.32 -28.71
N ILE A 541 -2.62 -1.91 -29.73
CA ILE A 541 -2.41 -1.34 -31.08
C ILE A 541 -2.76 -2.42 -32.10
N THR A 542 -3.38 -2.04 -33.23
CA THR A 542 -3.70 -3.01 -34.26
C THR A 542 -2.48 -3.39 -35.09
N ALA A 543 -2.34 -4.68 -35.44
CA ALA A 543 -1.25 -5.19 -36.26
C ALA A 543 -1.19 -4.44 -37.62
N LEU A 544 -2.36 -4.10 -38.18
CA LEU A 544 -2.48 -3.33 -39.43
C LEU A 544 -1.87 -1.92 -39.32
N GLN A 545 -2.04 -1.23 -38.17
CA GLN A 545 -1.41 0.09 -37.96
C GLN A 545 0.12 -0.02 -37.94
N VAL A 546 0.66 -1.05 -37.33
CA VAL A 546 2.10 -1.30 -37.26
C VAL A 546 2.63 -1.66 -38.65
N ALA A 547 1.96 -2.57 -39.36
CA ALA A 547 2.30 -2.99 -40.70
C ALA A 547 2.27 -1.82 -41.72
N ASN A 548 1.22 -1.00 -41.68
CA ASN A 548 1.11 0.19 -42.54
C ASN A 548 2.22 1.20 -42.31
N ARG A 549 2.62 1.44 -41.06
CA ARG A 549 3.72 2.37 -40.76
C ARG A 549 5.09 1.81 -41.14
N LEU A 550 5.30 0.50 -40.98
CA LEU A 550 6.53 -0.16 -41.42
C LEU A 550 6.67 -0.15 -42.95
N THR A 551 5.56 -0.26 -43.69
CA THR A 551 5.54 -0.30 -45.17
C THR A 551 5.37 1.05 -45.83
N GLU A 552 5.16 2.15 -45.08
CA GLU A 552 4.80 3.48 -45.59
C GLU A 552 5.79 4.01 -46.64
N LYS A 553 7.09 3.87 -46.40
CA LYS A 553 8.12 4.34 -47.35
C LYS A 553 8.10 3.55 -48.63
N LEU A 554 8.03 2.22 -48.55
CA LEU A 554 8.03 1.32 -49.71
C LEU A 554 6.73 1.43 -50.52
N ARG A 555 5.63 1.76 -49.89
CA ARG A 555 4.37 2.05 -50.56
C ARG A 555 4.45 3.34 -51.35
N LYS A 556 5.00 4.41 -50.77
CA LYS A 556 5.23 5.68 -51.47
C LYS A 556 6.19 5.52 -52.66
N GLU A 557 7.26 4.71 -52.50
CA GLU A 557 8.18 4.39 -53.58
C GLU A 557 7.49 3.63 -54.72
N ARG A 558 6.67 2.62 -54.41
CA ARG A 558 5.86 1.90 -55.41
C ARG A 558 4.79 2.77 -56.09
N GLU A 559 4.15 3.68 -55.34
CA GLU A 559 3.21 4.65 -55.89
C GLU A 559 3.88 5.62 -56.86
N LEU A 560 5.10 6.11 -56.52
CA LEU A 560 5.93 6.95 -57.40
C LEU A 560 6.38 6.22 -58.64
N GLU A 561 6.82 4.96 -58.51
CA GLU A 561 7.18 4.10 -59.65
C GLU A 561 5.99 3.85 -60.56
N ALA A 562 4.81 3.56 -60.02
CA ALA A 562 3.59 3.35 -60.79
C ALA A 562 3.05 4.64 -61.44
N GLU A 563 3.24 5.82 -60.80
CA GLU A 563 2.94 7.12 -61.43
C GLU A 563 3.94 7.43 -62.54
N THR A 564 5.21 7.12 -62.35
CA THR A 564 6.25 7.31 -63.38
C THR A 564 5.99 6.41 -64.58
N GLU A 565 5.60 5.16 -64.36
CA GLU A 565 5.23 4.21 -65.41
C GLU A 565 3.94 4.61 -66.14
N LYS A 566 2.93 5.16 -65.44
CA LYS A 566 1.72 5.74 -66.03
C LYS A 566 2.00 7.01 -66.84
N LEU A 567 2.96 7.85 -66.39
CA LEU A 567 3.40 9.02 -67.14
C LEU A 567 4.16 8.65 -68.41
N LEU A 568 4.93 7.56 -68.40
CA LEU A 568 5.60 7.03 -69.60
C LEU A 568 4.64 6.36 -70.63
N THR A 569 3.55 5.76 -70.13
CA THR A 569 2.53 5.13 -70.95
C THR A 569 1.42 6.08 -71.45
N GLN A 570 1.32 7.30 -70.92
CA GLN A 570 0.33 8.33 -71.33
C GLN A 570 0.82 9.32 -72.38
N SER A 571 2.02 9.12 -72.95
CA SER A 571 2.50 9.93 -74.07
C SER A 571 1.93 9.52 -75.46
N GLU A 572 1.11 8.47 -75.55
CA GLU A 572 0.39 8.07 -76.78
C GLU A 572 -1.12 7.97 -76.50
N ASN A 573 -1.85 9.03 -76.78
CA ASN A 573 -3.26 9.15 -77.12
C ASN A 573 -4.01 10.26 -76.36
N LYS A 574 -4.19 11.38 -77.04
CA LYS A 574 -5.35 12.26 -76.89
C LYS A 574 -6.33 11.89 -78.04
N PRO A 575 -7.69 12.02 -77.94
CA PRO A 575 -8.34 13.30 -77.60
C PRO A 575 -9.70 13.25 -76.85
N SER A 576 -10.01 14.37 -76.33
CA SER A 576 -11.22 15.20 -76.36
C SER A 576 -12.57 14.76 -75.80
N ASN A 577 -13.04 15.72 -75.04
CA ASN A 577 -14.42 16.25 -74.88
C ASN A 577 -15.36 15.71 -73.78
N SER A 578 -15.59 16.60 -72.89
CA SER A 578 -16.87 17.32 -72.56
C SER A 578 -17.80 16.64 -71.54
N ASP A 579 -18.09 17.44 -70.63
CA ASP A 579 -19.35 17.87 -70.04
C ASP A 579 -19.57 17.57 -68.56
N ALA A 580 -19.87 18.65 -67.92
CA ALA A 580 -20.25 18.83 -66.52
C ALA A 580 -21.49 17.99 -66.18
N ASN A 581 -21.43 17.37 -64.96
CA ASN A 581 -22.64 17.32 -64.18
C ASN A 581 -22.23 17.24 -62.68
N ASN A 582 -22.65 18.27 -61.93
CA ASN A 582 -22.60 18.44 -60.53
C ASN A 582 -23.63 17.51 -59.88
N GLU A 583 -23.25 16.33 -59.44
CA GLU A 583 -24.02 15.56 -58.49
C GLU A 583 -23.24 15.49 -57.17
N LYS A 584 -23.86 16.06 -56.11
CA LYS A 584 -23.39 16.00 -54.71
C LYS A 584 -23.29 14.54 -54.30
N LEU A 585 -22.09 14.01 -54.24
CA LEU A 585 -21.79 12.71 -53.66
C LEU A 585 -22.03 12.77 -52.14
N LYS A 586 -23.17 12.20 -51.73
CA LYS A 586 -23.39 11.83 -50.31
C LYS A 586 -22.47 10.65 -49.97
N ILE A 587 -21.42 10.91 -49.26
CA ILE A 587 -20.54 9.86 -48.73
C ILE A 587 -21.19 9.29 -47.47
N LYS A 588 -21.55 8.01 -47.49
CA LYS A 588 -22.06 7.27 -46.34
C LYS A 588 -20.95 7.11 -45.30
N HIS A 589 -21.13 7.69 -44.11
CA HIS A 589 -20.28 7.46 -42.96
C HIS A 589 -20.90 6.41 -42.03
N ASN A 590 -20.07 5.49 -41.53
CA ASN A 590 -20.46 4.30 -40.72
C ASN A 590 -21.08 4.61 -39.33
N ALA A 591 -21.36 5.85 -38.96
CA ALA A 591 -21.84 6.24 -37.64
C ALA A 591 -23.30 6.75 -37.60
N GLY A 592 -24.01 6.81 -38.73
CA GLY A 592 -25.41 7.27 -38.79
C GLY A 592 -25.62 8.76 -38.47
N VAL A 593 -24.59 9.60 -38.63
CA VAL A 593 -24.63 11.05 -38.36
C VAL A 593 -24.20 11.81 -39.61
N VAL A 594 -24.93 12.88 -39.93
CA VAL A 594 -24.67 13.78 -41.08
C VAL A 594 -24.07 15.07 -40.55
N VAL A 595 -22.96 15.51 -41.14
CA VAL A 595 -22.30 16.78 -40.79
C VAL A 595 -22.51 17.73 -41.98
N GLN A 596 -23.09 18.90 -41.72
CA GLN A 596 -23.32 19.91 -42.78
C GLN A 596 -22.00 20.58 -43.17
N GLY A 597 -21.66 20.51 -44.45
CA GLY A 597 -20.61 21.35 -45.05
C GLY A 597 -19.18 20.78 -45.11
N VAL A 598 -18.89 19.60 -44.62
CA VAL A 598 -17.51 19.04 -44.59
C VAL A 598 -17.51 17.56 -44.98
N GLY A 599 -16.94 17.23 -46.13
CA GLY A 599 -16.73 15.84 -46.58
C GLY A 599 -15.39 15.28 -46.09
N ASN A 600 -15.34 13.98 -45.76
CA ASN A 600 -14.15 13.20 -45.38
C ASN A 600 -13.54 13.40 -43.99
N LEU A 601 -14.29 13.77 -42.99
CA LEU A 601 -13.80 13.72 -41.60
C LEU A 601 -14.23 12.44 -40.88
N LEU A 602 -13.32 11.86 -40.07
CA LEU A 602 -13.63 10.74 -39.20
C LEU A 602 -14.62 11.18 -38.14
N ILE A 603 -15.78 10.55 -38.06
CA ILE A 603 -16.83 10.81 -37.06
C ILE A 603 -16.75 9.72 -35.99
N ARG A 604 -16.81 10.12 -34.72
CA ARG A 604 -16.79 9.21 -33.57
C ARG A 604 -17.83 9.65 -32.53
N LEU A 605 -18.64 8.71 -32.07
CA LEU A 605 -19.54 8.92 -30.93
C LEU A 605 -18.73 8.98 -29.63
N SER A 606 -19.02 9.96 -28.80
CA SER A 606 -18.29 10.19 -27.52
C SER A 606 -18.74 9.22 -26.44
N ARG A 607 -17.77 8.65 -25.72
CA ARG A 607 -18.03 7.70 -24.64
C ARG A 607 -18.55 8.33 -23.34
N CYS A 608 -18.34 9.64 -23.15
CA CYS A 608 -18.78 10.34 -21.93
C CYS A 608 -20.30 10.50 -21.82
N CYS A 609 -21.01 10.51 -22.96
CA CYS A 609 -22.48 10.70 -23.00
C CYS A 609 -23.20 9.67 -23.85
N ASN A 610 -22.46 8.81 -24.58
CA ASN A 610 -22.97 7.72 -25.41
C ASN A 610 -24.23 8.12 -26.22
N PRO A 611 -24.17 9.10 -27.16
CA PRO A 611 -25.33 9.60 -27.89
C PRO A 611 -25.99 8.49 -28.70
N VAL A 612 -27.31 8.50 -28.77
CA VAL A 612 -28.12 7.55 -29.54
C VAL A 612 -29.10 8.28 -30.46
N PRO A 613 -29.58 7.66 -31.55
CA PRO A 613 -30.53 8.27 -32.44
C PRO A 613 -31.77 8.78 -31.70
N GLY A 614 -32.08 10.08 -31.94
CA GLY A 614 -33.12 10.81 -31.25
C GLY A 614 -32.67 11.68 -30.06
N ASP A 615 -31.38 11.58 -29.66
CA ASP A 615 -30.78 12.59 -28.77
C ASP A 615 -30.45 13.86 -29.58
N ASP A 616 -30.57 15.04 -28.97
CA ASP A 616 -30.02 16.29 -29.53
C ASP A 616 -28.48 16.22 -29.45
N ILE A 617 -27.80 16.34 -30.60
CA ILE A 617 -26.36 16.13 -30.71
C ILE A 617 -25.62 17.36 -31.23
N VAL A 618 -24.33 17.43 -30.86
CA VAL A 618 -23.40 18.46 -31.35
C VAL A 618 -22.04 17.82 -31.64
N GLY A 619 -21.42 18.27 -32.71
CA GLY A 619 -20.08 17.81 -33.12
C GLY A 619 -18.99 18.70 -32.49
N TYR A 620 -17.95 18.09 -31.94
CA TYR A 620 -16.73 18.76 -31.47
C TYR A 620 -15.55 18.43 -32.39
N ILE A 621 -14.94 19.47 -32.96
CA ILE A 621 -13.78 19.34 -33.85
C ILE A 621 -12.52 19.11 -32.98
N THR A 622 -11.97 17.90 -33.00
CA THR A 622 -10.78 17.50 -32.24
C THR A 622 -9.49 17.84 -33.02
N LYS A 623 -8.42 18.21 -32.30
CA LYS A 623 -7.10 18.44 -32.92
C LYS A 623 -6.55 17.12 -33.46
N GLY A 624 -6.69 16.89 -34.78
CA GLY A 624 -6.10 15.77 -35.52
C GLY A 624 -6.82 14.40 -35.44
N ARG A 625 -8.01 14.30 -34.80
CA ARG A 625 -8.76 13.03 -34.64
C ARG A 625 -10.17 13.03 -35.24
N GLY A 626 -10.54 14.03 -36.06
CA GLY A 626 -11.88 14.15 -36.65
C GLY A 626 -12.89 14.82 -35.71
N ILE A 627 -14.18 14.52 -35.88
CA ILE A 627 -15.31 15.09 -35.14
C ILE A 627 -15.78 14.08 -34.09
N SER A 628 -15.87 14.52 -32.85
CA SER A 628 -16.47 13.77 -31.73
C SER A 628 -17.89 14.23 -31.50
N ILE A 629 -18.86 13.31 -31.61
CA ILE A 629 -20.29 13.62 -31.47
C ILE A 629 -20.66 13.45 -29.98
N HIS A 630 -21.20 14.50 -29.40
CA HIS A 630 -21.72 14.54 -28.04
C HIS A 630 -23.21 14.85 -28.03
N ARG A 631 -23.88 14.53 -26.95
CA ARG A 631 -25.19 15.07 -26.64
C ARG A 631 -25.05 16.55 -26.28
N GLN A 632 -26.05 17.35 -26.65
CA GLN A 632 -26.05 18.79 -26.38
C GLN A 632 -26.05 19.11 -24.87
N ASP A 633 -26.64 18.26 -24.03
CA ASP A 633 -26.69 18.38 -22.58
C ASP A 633 -25.45 17.80 -21.86
N CYS A 634 -24.44 17.36 -22.58
CA CYS A 634 -23.24 16.77 -21.99
C CYS A 634 -22.40 17.83 -21.24
N PRO A 635 -22.03 17.60 -19.95
CA PRO A 635 -21.22 18.55 -19.18
C PRO A 635 -19.89 18.90 -19.84
N ASN A 636 -19.28 17.94 -20.57
CA ASN A 636 -18.03 18.16 -21.28
C ASN A 636 -18.18 19.12 -22.48
N VAL A 637 -19.37 19.30 -23.04
CA VAL A 637 -19.64 20.24 -24.13
C VAL A 637 -19.74 21.68 -23.60
N GLN A 638 -20.28 21.87 -22.41
CA GLN A 638 -20.43 23.18 -21.77
C GLN A 638 -19.07 23.86 -21.44
N ALA A 639 -18.01 23.05 -21.35
CA ALA A 639 -16.65 23.53 -21.08
C ALA A 639 -15.82 23.83 -22.34
N ILE A 640 -16.40 23.64 -23.56
CA ILE A 640 -15.69 23.77 -24.84
C ILE A 640 -15.91 25.16 -25.44
N GLU A 641 -14.88 25.70 -26.09
CA GLU A 641 -14.94 26.96 -26.85
C GLU A 641 -15.97 26.85 -27.97
N PRO A 642 -16.95 27.79 -28.07
CA PRO A 642 -18.03 27.71 -29.06
C PRO A 642 -17.55 27.60 -30.54
N GLU A 643 -16.38 28.16 -30.83
CA GLU A 643 -15.80 28.17 -32.22
C GLU A 643 -15.40 26.77 -32.71
N ARG A 644 -15.38 25.77 -31.83
CA ARG A 644 -15.01 24.39 -32.16
C ARG A 644 -16.20 23.44 -32.18
N LEU A 645 -17.40 23.96 -32.01
CA LEU A 645 -18.64 23.22 -32.08
C LEU A 645 -19.23 23.33 -33.52
N ILE A 646 -19.77 22.25 -34.00
CA ILE A 646 -20.40 22.16 -35.32
C ILE A 646 -21.78 21.52 -35.20
N GLU A 647 -22.76 22.02 -35.95
CA GLU A 647 -24.08 21.43 -36.01
C GLU A 647 -24.04 20.09 -36.77
N VAL A 648 -24.66 19.10 -36.20
CA VAL A 648 -24.71 17.73 -36.74
C VAL A 648 -26.10 17.15 -36.49
N ASP A 649 -26.58 16.36 -37.42
CA ASP A 649 -27.87 15.71 -37.33
C ASP A 649 -27.76 14.20 -37.52
N TRP A 650 -28.72 13.46 -36.96
CA TRP A 650 -28.84 12.04 -37.22
C TRP A 650 -29.34 11.80 -38.68
N GLU A 651 -28.86 10.76 -39.30
CA GLU A 651 -29.31 10.31 -40.62
C GLU A 651 -30.81 9.84 -40.55
N ASP A 652 -31.58 10.02 -41.60
CA ASP A 652 -33.02 9.71 -41.60
C ASP A 652 -33.37 8.28 -41.13
N ALA A 653 -34.49 8.15 -40.41
CA ALA A 653 -34.90 6.96 -39.66
C ALA A 653 -35.00 5.64 -40.46
N ASP A 654 -35.17 5.69 -41.80
CA ASP A 654 -35.30 4.49 -42.65
C ASP A 654 -33.95 3.77 -42.93
N SER A 655 -32.82 4.45 -42.72
CA SER A 655 -31.48 3.87 -42.88
C SER A 655 -30.87 3.32 -41.57
N GLN A 656 -31.47 3.61 -40.41
CA GLN A 656 -30.89 3.33 -39.07
C GLN A 656 -31.26 1.97 -38.46
N ALA A 657 -32.08 1.17 -39.14
CA ALA A 657 -32.64 -0.09 -38.58
C ALA A 657 -31.62 -1.22 -38.28
N LYS A 658 -30.31 -0.97 -38.37
CA LYS A 658 -29.27 -2.01 -38.21
C LYS A 658 -28.15 -1.72 -37.19
N ASN A 659 -28.12 -0.57 -36.54
CA ASN A 659 -27.04 -0.25 -35.60
C ASN A 659 -27.52 -0.29 -34.15
N ASP A 660 -26.79 -1.02 -33.32
CA ASP A 660 -26.99 -1.08 -31.88
C ASP A 660 -26.07 -0.09 -31.17
N TYR A 661 -26.59 0.65 -30.21
CA TYR A 661 -25.88 1.66 -29.44
C TYR A 661 -25.81 1.26 -27.93
N ASN A 662 -24.66 1.40 -27.31
CA ASN A 662 -24.48 1.08 -25.91
C ASN A 662 -24.85 2.27 -25.02
N VAL A 663 -25.71 2.04 -24.03
CA VAL A 663 -26.11 3.05 -23.04
C VAL A 663 -26.00 2.47 -21.65
N ASP A 664 -25.46 3.26 -20.73
CA ASP A 664 -25.38 2.93 -19.31
C ASP A 664 -26.58 3.55 -18.57
N ILE A 665 -27.33 2.70 -17.86
CA ILE A 665 -28.40 3.14 -16.96
C ILE A 665 -28.05 2.78 -15.52
N GLU A 666 -28.35 3.69 -14.60
CA GLU A 666 -28.25 3.47 -13.17
C GLU A 666 -29.64 3.30 -12.57
N ILE A 667 -29.81 2.22 -11.83
CA ILE A 667 -31.04 1.85 -11.15
C ILE A 667 -30.77 1.86 -9.66
N TYR A 668 -31.56 2.62 -8.91
CA TYR A 668 -31.47 2.73 -7.46
C TYR A 668 -32.76 2.20 -6.82
N GLY A 669 -32.61 1.25 -5.87
CA GLY A 669 -33.76 0.61 -5.26
C GLY A 669 -33.41 -0.08 -3.94
N TYR A 670 -34.45 -0.60 -3.23
CA TYR A 670 -34.23 -1.38 -2.01
C TYR A 670 -33.84 -2.82 -2.34
N ASN A 671 -32.71 -3.28 -1.75
CA ASN A 671 -32.19 -4.63 -2.00
C ASN A 671 -33.06 -5.68 -1.33
N ARG A 672 -33.86 -6.40 -2.13
CA ARG A 672 -34.65 -7.58 -1.76
C ARG A 672 -34.22 -8.80 -2.56
N ASN A 673 -34.55 -9.98 -2.05
CA ASN A 673 -34.34 -11.21 -2.81
C ASN A 673 -35.09 -11.16 -4.14
N GLY A 674 -34.38 -11.42 -5.25
CA GLY A 674 -34.97 -11.43 -6.60
C GLY A 674 -34.95 -10.09 -7.34
N LEU A 675 -34.64 -8.94 -6.70
CA LEU A 675 -34.68 -7.64 -7.37
C LEU A 675 -33.82 -7.62 -8.66
N LEU A 676 -32.59 -8.13 -8.59
CA LEU A 676 -31.72 -8.21 -9.77
C LEU A 676 -32.34 -9.07 -10.88
N ASN A 677 -32.93 -10.22 -10.53
CA ASN A 677 -33.57 -11.09 -11.50
C ASN A 677 -34.77 -10.44 -12.15
N ASP A 678 -35.60 -9.73 -11.40
CA ASP A 678 -36.77 -9.03 -11.94
C ASP A 678 -36.35 -7.95 -12.93
N ILE A 679 -35.31 -7.18 -12.59
CA ILE A 679 -34.75 -6.15 -13.47
C ILE A 679 -34.18 -6.76 -14.74
N LEU A 680 -33.37 -7.84 -14.63
CA LEU A 680 -32.77 -8.50 -15.78
C LEU A 680 -33.84 -9.16 -16.66
N GLN A 681 -34.91 -9.71 -16.09
CA GLN A 681 -36.01 -10.30 -16.84
C GLN A 681 -36.76 -9.24 -17.68
N VAL A 682 -37.02 -8.08 -17.08
CA VAL A 682 -37.66 -6.95 -17.79
C VAL A 682 -36.75 -6.46 -18.93
N ILE A 683 -35.46 -6.30 -18.68
CA ILE A 683 -34.50 -5.86 -19.68
C ILE A 683 -34.43 -6.88 -20.81
N ASN A 684 -34.25 -8.17 -20.51
CA ASN A 684 -34.16 -9.23 -21.52
C ASN A 684 -35.45 -9.38 -22.36
N SER A 685 -36.60 -8.97 -21.83
CA SER A 685 -37.85 -8.97 -22.60
C SER A 685 -37.95 -7.85 -23.65
N LEU A 686 -37.13 -6.80 -23.49
CA LEU A 686 -37.21 -5.58 -24.30
C LEU A 686 -35.96 -5.30 -25.12
N THR A 687 -34.80 -5.84 -24.75
CA THR A 687 -33.51 -5.61 -25.38
C THR A 687 -32.88 -6.92 -25.82
N SER A 688 -32.12 -6.89 -26.92
CA SER A 688 -31.49 -8.08 -27.49
C SER A 688 -30.24 -8.51 -26.71
N ASN A 689 -29.49 -7.56 -26.09
CA ASN A 689 -28.22 -7.85 -25.42
C ASN A 689 -27.96 -6.93 -24.21
N ILE A 690 -27.42 -7.52 -23.14
CA ILE A 690 -26.85 -6.83 -21.98
C ILE A 690 -25.33 -7.02 -22.04
N ASN A 691 -24.57 -5.93 -22.12
CA ASN A 691 -23.11 -5.97 -22.22
C ASN A 691 -22.40 -5.96 -20.88
N GLY A 692 -23.07 -5.52 -19.82
CA GLY A 692 -22.48 -5.48 -18.48
C GLY A 692 -23.51 -5.18 -17.40
N VAL A 693 -23.29 -5.76 -16.22
CA VAL A 693 -24.08 -5.47 -14.99
C VAL A 693 -23.12 -5.34 -13.83
N ASN A 694 -23.21 -4.21 -13.14
CA ASN A 694 -22.47 -3.98 -11.90
C ASN A 694 -23.48 -3.62 -10.81
N ALA A 695 -23.49 -4.37 -9.71
CA ALA A 695 -24.41 -4.16 -8.60
C ALA A 695 -23.64 -3.92 -7.31
N LYS A 696 -23.99 -2.86 -6.58
CA LYS A 696 -23.44 -2.54 -5.26
C LYS A 696 -24.61 -2.37 -4.28
N VAL A 697 -24.44 -2.88 -3.08
CA VAL A 697 -25.41 -2.71 -1.98
C VAL A 697 -24.71 -1.97 -0.85
N ASP A 698 -25.34 -0.93 -0.34
CA ASP A 698 -24.85 -0.17 0.79
C ASP A 698 -25.27 -0.77 2.15
N ASN A 699 -24.75 -0.21 3.24
CA ASN A 699 -25.05 -0.66 4.61
C ASN A 699 -26.53 -0.46 5.01
N ASN A 700 -27.29 0.35 4.24
CA ASN A 700 -28.70 0.64 4.45
C ASN A 700 -29.62 -0.27 3.63
N LYS A 701 -29.07 -1.34 3.05
CA LYS A 701 -29.76 -2.25 2.13
C LYS A 701 -30.29 -1.57 0.86
N MET A 702 -29.67 -0.49 0.43
CA MET A 702 -29.97 0.14 -0.86
C MET A 702 -29.06 -0.43 -1.93
N ALA A 703 -29.64 -0.84 -3.04
CA ALA A 703 -28.92 -1.38 -4.20
C ALA A 703 -28.79 -0.30 -5.28
N THR A 704 -27.57 -0.14 -5.77
CA THR A 704 -27.27 0.64 -6.99
C THR A 704 -26.80 -0.34 -8.06
N LEU A 705 -27.55 -0.43 -9.15
CA LEU A 705 -27.23 -1.28 -10.29
C LEU A 705 -26.88 -0.40 -11.49
N VAL A 706 -25.74 -0.63 -12.10
CA VAL A 706 -25.34 -0.02 -13.36
C VAL A 706 -25.39 -1.10 -14.44
N VAL A 707 -26.24 -0.89 -15.45
CA VAL A 707 -26.46 -1.86 -16.52
C VAL A 707 -26.13 -1.20 -17.86
N THR A 708 -25.25 -1.83 -18.65
CA THR A 708 -24.94 -1.43 -20.01
C THR A 708 -25.84 -2.19 -20.99
N LEU A 709 -26.71 -1.46 -21.68
CA LEU A 709 -27.73 -2.00 -22.59
C LEU A 709 -27.40 -1.68 -24.05
N GLN A 710 -27.74 -2.59 -24.98
CA GLN A 710 -27.80 -2.30 -26.41
C GLN A 710 -29.21 -1.84 -26.79
N ILE A 711 -29.30 -0.65 -27.37
CA ILE A 711 -30.55 -0.03 -27.79
C ILE A 711 -30.43 0.57 -29.19
N HIS A 712 -31.55 0.73 -29.87
CA HIS A 712 -31.58 1.25 -31.26
C HIS A 712 -31.79 2.78 -31.29
N ASN A 713 -32.60 3.34 -30.41
CA ASN A 713 -32.93 4.76 -30.35
C ASN A 713 -33.45 5.18 -28.96
N ILE A 714 -33.65 6.50 -28.77
CA ILE A 714 -34.12 7.06 -27.49
C ILE A 714 -35.50 6.53 -27.08
N ASN A 715 -36.42 6.29 -28.03
CA ASN A 715 -37.77 5.74 -27.72
C ASN A 715 -37.68 4.30 -27.20
N HIS A 716 -36.71 3.54 -27.67
CA HIS A 716 -36.43 2.19 -27.14
C HIS A 716 -35.89 2.27 -25.70
N LEU A 717 -34.96 3.17 -25.45
CA LEU A 717 -34.43 3.41 -24.10
C LEU A 717 -35.55 3.81 -23.14
N GLN A 718 -36.42 4.75 -23.54
CA GLN A 718 -37.51 5.23 -22.71
C GLN A 718 -38.46 4.09 -22.31
N ARG A 719 -38.83 3.20 -23.23
CA ARG A 719 -39.65 2.02 -22.96
C ARG A 719 -38.98 1.10 -21.90
N VAL A 720 -37.69 0.88 -22.01
CA VAL A 720 -36.94 0.07 -21.02
C VAL A 720 -36.95 0.73 -19.65
N VAL A 721 -36.66 2.02 -19.58
CA VAL A 721 -36.65 2.80 -18.33
C VAL A 721 -38.04 2.80 -17.65
N ASP A 722 -39.11 3.02 -18.43
CA ASP A 722 -40.46 3.08 -17.90
C ASP A 722 -40.94 1.71 -17.35
N LYS A 723 -40.54 0.62 -17.98
CA LYS A 723 -40.81 -0.72 -17.49
C LYS A 723 -40.03 -1.06 -16.24
N ILE A 724 -38.77 -0.67 -16.14
CA ILE A 724 -37.94 -0.89 -14.93
C ILE A 724 -38.48 -0.07 -13.75
N LYS A 725 -38.96 1.16 -13.98
CA LYS A 725 -39.61 1.97 -12.94
C LYS A 725 -40.89 1.36 -12.37
N GLN A 726 -41.54 0.45 -13.08
CA GLN A 726 -42.74 -0.26 -12.59
C GLN A 726 -42.41 -1.43 -11.67
N ILE A 727 -41.15 -1.83 -11.54
CA ILE A 727 -40.74 -2.91 -10.67
C ILE A 727 -40.83 -2.42 -9.21
N PRO A 728 -41.51 -3.18 -8.31
CA PRO A 728 -41.55 -2.84 -6.90
C PRO A 728 -40.16 -2.70 -6.29
N ASP A 729 -39.98 -1.69 -5.41
CA ASP A 729 -38.73 -1.36 -4.72
C ASP A 729 -37.66 -0.71 -5.58
N VAL A 730 -37.92 -0.38 -6.85
CA VAL A 730 -37.10 0.51 -7.68
C VAL A 730 -37.59 1.95 -7.46
N TYR A 731 -36.65 2.83 -7.05
CA TYR A 731 -36.98 4.24 -6.76
C TYR A 731 -36.63 5.19 -7.89
N THR A 732 -35.45 5.00 -8.46
CA THR A 732 -35.00 5.85 -9.57
C THR A 732 -34.27 5.03 -10.64
N VAL A 733 -34.50 5.43 -11.88
CA VAL A 733 -33.76 4.92 -13.04
C VAL A 733 -33.31 6.12 -13.84
N ARG A 734 -32.00 6.26 -14.05
CA ARG A 734 -31.43 7.37 -14.80
C ARG A 734 -30.35 6.88 -15.78
N ARG A 735 -30.19 7.59 -16.88
CA ARG A 735 -29.09 7.36 -17.80
C ARG A 735 -27.82 7.96 -17.23
N LEU A 736 -26.72 7.20 -17.20
CA LEU A 736 -25.43 7.69 -16.76
C LEU A 736 -24.75 8.50 -17.85
N MET A 737 -24.12 9.60 -17.44
CA MET A 737 -23.12 10.34 -18.21
C MET A 737 -21.78 10.11 -17.49
N ASN A 738 -20.82 9.54 -18.19
CA ASN A 738 -19.51 9.17 -17.66
C ASN A 738 -18.50 10.32 -17.74
#